data_92906113aa98473e005b9e070826e3ed
#
_entry.id   92906113aa98473e005b9e070826e3ed
#
_cell.length_a   1.000
_cell.length_b   1.000
_cell.length_c   1.000
_cell.angle_alpha   90.00
_cell.angle_beta   90.00
_cell.angle_gamma   90.00
#
_symmetry.space_group_name_H-M   'P 1'
#
loop_
_entity.id
_entity.type
_entity.pdbx_description
1 polymer ?
#
loop_
_entity_poly.entity_id
_entity_poly.type
_entity_poly.pdbx_seq_one_letter_code
_entity_poly.pdbx_strand_id
1 'polypeptide(L)'
;MTIGLDLAVDGLARVMLGLIVVVGIPVLAHTRASVPALHRRRVQGLLVVFAAAMAILVTADDLLLLYLAWEVTSVVSFLLIGTTHTAAYAREAARRALFVTGAGGLALLVAILVLVQHTGEQTLSGVLAAGVAGTEATVVGALVLLAVATKSAQWPLHRWLPGAMAAPAPVSAFLHSATMVKAGVYLALRMAPLLAGVALWDTAIVVVSAASLLLGGWRALRAQDLKALFAWSTISQLGMLVLVVSAPVPKALLGGTGLVVAHALAKSALFLSVGTIDAATGTRRLDALVGLGRRWPVVGVTVTVAVASLAGMAPTYGFVAKEAALAGLLSGDPVRAWVLVAGSALSAAYAWRVAVMLWSRPTTTVAIDRVSTGMVAGPVALVALVALLGTIWPLGDAVANAAAVAVSSAAGDAHLVLWPGFVPALGLSVASLLAGVALATVVGRLDDREVAPGTTPPVDVVGALLELPARLGRGLEVVLRPTASDRTVGILLLAAGLATLAPTLTDTAALPGIELGEDPAVWAAMLAVLAGAVVAVVTPQRFSAVLSVGVVGFAMVGWFVRIGAPDLALTQALVETVVVLAFLLALRRAPATPSRRDRGRTVGLTLRGAVAVASGLGAAALSLAVSSGQRISDVGQRVADRAVPDGGGRNIVNVVLTDVRALDTLGEITVVGVAALGVLRLLTPDRLLTPDRSLEVR
;
A
#
# COMPACT_ATOMS: atom_id res chain seq x y z
N MET A 1 -0.59 -23.47 -3.77
CA MET A 1 -1.65 -22.53 -4.20
C MET A 1 -1.50 -22.31 -5.70
N THR A 2 -2.49 -22.62 -6.48
CA THR A 2 -2.57 -22.25 -7.90
C THR A 2 -3.42 -20.99 -8.02
N ILE A 3 -3.09 -20.07 -8.92
CA ILE A 3 -3.95 -18.91 -9.18
C ILE A 3 -5.14 -19.42 -10.01
N GLY A 4 -6.31 -19.45 -9.38
CA GLY A 4 -7.59 -19.62 -10.08
C GLY A 4 -8.08 -18.27 -10.63
N LEU A 5 -8.78 -18.29 -11.76
CA LEU A 5 -9.50 -17.11 -12.26
C LEU A 5 -10.97 -17.15 -11.81
N ASP A 6 -11.20 -17.62 -10.58
CA ASP A 6 -12.54 -17.73 -10.03
C ASP A 6 -13.09 -16.34 -9.67
N LEU A 7 -14.11 -15.92 -10.38
CA LEU A 7 -14.77 -14.64 -10.21
C LEU A 7 -16.23 -14.85 -9.76
N ALA A 8 -16.64 -14.12 -8.72
CA ALA A 8 -18.00 -14.09 -8.22
C ALA A 8 -18.57 -12.67 -8.31
N VAL A 9 -19.62 -12.48 -9.13
CA VAL A 9 -20.28 -11.19 -9.31
C VAL A 9 -21.63 -11.19 -8.59
N ASP A 10 -21.59 -11.13 -7.28
CA ASP A 10 -22.77 -11.02 -6.42
C ASP A 10 -23.30 -9.58 -6.29
N GLY A 11 -24.27 -9.36 -5.43
CA GLY A 11 -24.87 -8.03 -5.20
C GLY A 11 -23.88 -6.98 -4.73
N LEU A 12 -22.98 -7.34 -3.79
CA LEU A 12 -21.95 -6.43 -3.29
C LEU A 12 -20.94 -6.08 -4.40
N ALA A 13 -20.46 -7.07 -5.14
CA ALA A 13 -19.55 -6.86 -6.27
C ALA A 13 -20.19 -5.95 -7.33
N ARG A 14 -21.46 -6.17 -7.68
CA ARG A 14 -22.19 -5.31 -8.64
C ARG A 14 -22.28 -3.86 -8.19
N VAL A 15 -22.60 -3.61 -6.93
CA VAL A 15 -22.66 -2.25 -6.36
C VAL A 15 -21.27 -1.59 -6.39
N MET A 16 -20.22 -2.31 -6.01
CA MET A 16 -18.85 -1.78 -6.05
C MET A 16 -18.38 -1.50 -7.48
N LEU A 17 -18.66 -2.38 -8.44
CA LEU A 17 -18.38 -2.15 -9.86
C LEU A 17 -19.13 -0.91 -10.38
N GLY A 18 -20.41 -0.78 -10.01
CA GLY A 18 -21.21 0.40 -10.33
C GLY A 18 -20.58 1.69 -9.82
N LEU A 19 -20.07 1.70 -8.57
CA LEU A 19 -19.39 2.85 -7.99
C LEU A 19 -18.08 3.17 -8.71
N ILE A 20 -17.28 2.16 -9.10
CA ILE A 20 -16.03 2.36 -9.86
C ILE A 20 -16.34 3.08 -11.18
N VAL A 21 -17.39 2.67 -11.90
CA VAL A 21 -17.77 3.27 -13.19
C VAL A 21 -18.41 4.65 -13.01
N VAL A 22 -19.41 4.77 -12.13
CA VAL A 22 -20.17 6.02 -11.90
C VAL A 22 -19.28 7.16 -11.41
N VAL A 23 -18.29 6.86 -10.59
CA VAL A 23 -17.30 7.85 -10.13
C VAL A 23 -16.15 8.00 -11.12
N GLY A 24 -15.72 6.91 -11.75
CA GLY A 24 -14.59 6.90 -12.68
C GLY A 24 -14.79 7.80 -13.90
N ILE A 25 -16.00 7.81 -14.49
CA ILE A 25 -16.32 8.65 -15.66
C ILE A 25 -16.14 10.15 -15.35
N PRO A 26 -16.79 10.73 -14.32
CA PRO A 26 -16.56 12.13 -13.92
C PRO A 26 -15.11 12.45 -13.58
N VAL A 27 -14.41 11.52 -12.93
CA VAL A 27 -12.99 11.68 -12.57
C VAL A 27 -12.11 11.77 -13.81
N LEU A 28 -12.31 10.90 -14.81
CA LEU A 28 -11.56 10.94 -16.07
C LEU A 28 -11.85 12.22 -16.87
N ALA A 29 -13.12 12.65 -16.91
CA ALA A 29 -13.52 13.91 -17.54
C ALA A 29 -12.87 15.12 -16.86
N HIS A 30 -12.89 15.16 -15.53
CA HIS A 30 -12.26 16.21 -14.75
C HIS A 30 -10.72 16.20 -14.91
N THR A 31 -10.10 15.01 -14.95
CA THR A 31 -8.65 14.86 -15.20
C THR A 31 -8.26 15.45 -16.55
N ARG A 32 -9.09 15.23 -17.58
CA ARG A 32 -8.86 15.80 -18.92
C ARG A 32 -8.83 17.34 -18.89
N ALA A 33 -9.66 17.95 -18.05
CA ALA A 33 -9.82 19.38 -17.96
C ALA A 33 -8.80 20.07 -17.01
N SER A 34 -8.39 19.38 -15.92
CA SER A 34 -7.61 20.02 -14.83
C SER A 34 -6.13 19.63 -14.80
N VAL A 35 -5.75 18.46 -15.37
CA VAL A 35 -4.35 18.01 -15.31
C VAL A 35 -3.59 18.48 -16.54
N PRO A 36 -2.37 19.08 -16.37
CA PRO A 36 -1.54 19.53 -17.49
C PRO A 36 -1.29 18.42 -18.52
N ALA A 37 -1.22 18.81 -19.82
CA ALA A 37 -1.11 17.88 -20.94
C ALA A 37 0.05 16.89 -20.80
N LEU A 38 1.19 17.35 -20.23
CA LEU A 38 2.41 16.56 -20.01
C LEU A 38 2.16 15.33 -19.13
N HIS A 39 1.34 15.45 -18.09
CA HIS A 39 1.08 14.37 -17.13
C HIS A 39 -0.27 13.66 -17.36
N ARG A 40 -1.13 14.22 -18.20
CA ARG A 40 -2.53 13.79 -18.38
C ARG A 40 -2.67 12.33 -18.80
N ARG A 41 -1.95 11.93 -19.87
CA ARG A 41 -2.01 10.55 -20.38
C ARG A 41 -1.58 9.53 -19.33
N ARG A 42 -0.50 9.84 -18.59
CA ARG A 42 -0.01 8.98 -17.51
C ARG A 42 -1.03 8.85 -16.38
N VAL A 43 -1.60 9.97 -15.92
CA VAL A 43 -2.60 9.96 -14.84
C VAL A 43 -3.86 9.21 -15.27
N GLN A 44 -4.38 9.44 -16.48
CA GLN A 44 -5.54 8.73 -16.99
C GLN A 44 -5.28 7.23 -17.14
N GLY A 45 -4.14 6.83 -17.69
CA GLY A 45 -3.76 5.42 -17.81
C GLY A 45 -3.66 4.73 -16.44
N LEU A 46 -3.01 5.36 -15.46
CA LEU A 46 -2.93 4.83 -14.09
C LEU A 46 -4.30 4.75 -13.41
N LEU A 47 -5.21 5.72 -13.65
CA LEU A 47 -6.59 5.66 -13.13
C LEU A 47 -7.37 4.49 -13.73
N VAL A 48 -7.19 4.19 -15.02
CA VAL A 48 -7.83 3.04 -15.68
C VAL A 48 -7.27 1.72 -15.14
N VAL A 49 -5.94 1.60 -15.01
CA VAL A 49 -5.30 0.40 -14.41
C VAL A 49 -5.77 0.21 -12.97
N PHE A 50 -5.89 1.30 -12.22
CA PHE A 50 -6.41 1.25 -10.85
C PHE A 50 -7.88 0.79 -10.81
N ALA A 51 -8.71 1.30 -11.71
CA ALA A 51 -10.11 0.89 -11.83
C ALA A 51 -10.24 -0.60 -12.17
N ALA A 52 -9.41 -1.10 -13.09
CA ALA A 52 -9.36 -2.52 -13.46
C ALA A 52 -8.92 -3.39 -12.28
N ALA A 53 -7.86 -3.00 -11.55
CA ALA A 53 -7.42 -3.71 -10.36
C ALA A 53 -8.50 -3.75 -9.27
N MET A 54 -9.22 -2.64 -9.05
CA MET A 54 -10.34 -2.60 -8.12
C MET A 54 -11.52 -3.47 -8.60
N ALA A 55 -11.80 -3.52 -9.90
CA ALA A 55 -12.83 -4.38 -10.45
C ALA A 55 -12.50 -5.85 -10.21
N ILE A 56 -11.27 -6.26 -10.48
CA ILE A 56 -10.79 -7.62 -10.17
C ILE A 56 -10.90 -7.90 -8.67
N LEU A 57 -10.45 -6.99 -7.81
CA LEU A 57 -10.49 -7.15 -6.35
C LEU A 57 -11.90 -7.43 -5.83
N VAL A 58 -12.90 -6.69 -6.31
CA VAL A 58 -14.28 -6.83 -5.80
C VAL A 58 -15.04 -8.01 -6.41
N THR A 59 -14.53 -8.60 -7.47
CA THR A 59 -15.12 -9.78 -8.14
C THR A 59 -14.32 -11.06 -7.90
N ALA A 60 -13.10 -10.99 -7.37
CA ALA A 60 -12.28 -12.17 -7.11
C ALA A 60 -12.91 -13.04 -6.01
N ASP A 61 -13.15 -14.31 -6.30
CA ASP A 61 -13.45 -15.35 -5.32
C ASP A 61 -12.18 -16.12 -4.92
N ASP A 62 -11.23 -16.28 -5.85
CA ASP A 62 -9.89 -16.79 -5.54
C ASP A 62 -9.14 -15.82 -4.61
N LEU A 63 -8.66 -16.34 -3.47
CA LEU A 63 -8.01 -15.54 -2.41
C LEU A 63 -6.68 -14.95 -2.86
N LEU A 64 -5.92 -15.67 -3.70
CA LEU A 64 -4.65 -15.19 -4.21
C LEU A 64 -4.85 -14.10 -5.27
N LEU A 65 -5.85 -14.25 -6.15
CA LEU A 65 -6.24 -13.21 -7.10
C LEU A 65 -6.70 -11.94 -6.38
N LEU A 66 -7.51 -12.08 -5.31
CA LEU A 66 -7.91 -10.97 -4.44
C LEU A 66 -6.68 -10.25 -3.87
N TYR A 67 -5.71 -11.00 -3.34
CA TYR A 67 -4.47 -10.44 -2.80
C TYR A 67 -3.65 -9.72 -3.88
N LEU A 68 -3.45 -10.34 -5.05
CA LEU A 68 -2.70 -9.72 -6.15
C LEU A 68 -3.35 -8.41 -6.60
N ALA A 69 -4.67 -8.41 -6.77
CA ALA A 69 -5.41 -7.18 -7.11
C ALA A 69 -5.28 -6.11 -6.01
N TRP A 70 -5.29 -6.52 -4.72
CA TRP A 70 -5.04 -5.63 -3.59
C TRP A 70 -3.66 -4.96 -3.66
N GLU A 71 -2.60 -5.72 -3.99
CA GLU A 71 -1.25 -5.17 -4.12
C GLU A 71 -1.09 -4.28 -5.35
N VAL A 72 -1.69 -4.65 -6.49
CA VAL A 72 -1.71 -3.77 -7.66
C VAL A 72 -2.34 -2.42 -7.32
N THR A 73 -3.42 -2.38 -6.52
CA THR A 73 -3.99 -1.11 -6.07
C THR A 73 -3.02 -0.30 -5.19
N SER A 74 -2.20 -0.95 -4.36
CA SER A 74 -1.18 -0.28 -3.52
C SER A 74 -0.10 0.36 -4.39
N VAL A 75 0.45 -0.38 -5.35
CA VAL A 75 1.50 0.10 -6.26
C VAL A 75 1.00 1.23 -7.16
N VAL A 76 -0.17 1.06 -7.78
CA VAL A 76 -0.72 2.08 -8.68
C VAL A 76 -1.10 3.36 -7.92
N SER A 77 -1.59 3.24 -6.67
CA SER A 77 -1.84 4.41 -5.81
C SER A 77 -0.57 5.18 -5.48
N PHE A 78 0.54 4.47 -5.19
CA PHE A 78 1.86 5.09 -5.01
C PHE A 78 2.26 5.93 -6.24
N LEU A 79 2.11 5.37 -7.45
CA LEU A 79 2.42 6.08 -8.70
C LEU A 79 1.51 7.29 -8.92
N LEU A 80 0.22 7.20 -8.56
CA LEU A 80 -0.74 8.28 -8.66
C LEU A 80 -0.48 9.40 -7.64
N ILE A 81 -0.15 9.06 -6.39
CA ILE A 81 0.19 10.04 -5.34
C ILE A 81 1.50 10.75 -5.70
N GLY A 82 2.48 10.00 -6.21
CA GLY A 82 3.78 10.51 -6.65
C GLY A 82 3.78 11.18 -8.03
N THR A 83 2.63 11.57 -8.59
CA THR A 83 2.56 12.19 -9.94
C THR A 83 3.45 13.43 -10.07
N THR A 84 3.51 14.26 -9.02
CA THR A 84 4.42 15.42 -8.92
C THR A 84 5.72 15.03 -8.22
N HIS A 85 6.41 14.02 -8.75
CA HIS A 85 7.61 13.42 -8.16
C HIS A 85 8.81 14.38 -7.99
N THR A 86 8.81 15.55 -8.64
CA THR A 86 9.80 16.61 -8.43
C THR A 86 9.70 17.22 -7.04
N ALA A 87 8.50 17.29 -6.45
CA ALA A 87 8.28 17.83 -5.11
C ALA A 87 8.63 16.78 -4.04
N ALA A 88 9.51 17.14 -3.09
CA ALA A 88 9.97 16.24 -2.02
C ALA A 88 8.81 15.72 -1.15
N TYR A 89 7.86 16.59 -0.82
CA TYR A 89 6.69 16.21 -0.01
C TYR A 89 5.79 15.18 -0.70
N ALA A 90 5.66 15.26 -2.04
CA ALA A 90 4.84 14.29 -2.80
C ALA A 90 5.49 12.91 -2.83
N ARG A 91 6.84 12.85 -2.97
CA ARG A 91 7.59 11.59 -2.89
C ARG A 91 7.47 10.94 -1.51
N GLU A 92 7.59 11.75 -0.44
CA GLU A 92 7.46 11.28 0.93
C GLU A 92 6.05 10.74 1.21
N ALA A 93 5.02 11.48 0.79
CA ALA A 93 3.62 11.07 0.91
C ALA A 93 3.34 9.75 0.17
N ALA A 94 3.84 9.61 -1.06
CA ALA A 94 3.70 8.40 -1.86
C ALA A 94 4.39 7.20 -1.18
N ARG A 95 5.65 7.34 -0.73
CA ARG A 95 6.38 6.28 -0.01
C ARG A 95 5.66 5.85 1.27
N ARG A 96 5.18 6.82 2.06
CA ARG A 96 4.41 6.53 3.28
C ARG A 96 3.14 5.75 2.98
N ALA A 97 2.39 6.15 1.94
CA ALA A 97 1.18 5.45 1.52
C ALA A 97 1.49 4.01 1.10
N LEU A 98 2.51 3.80 0.26
CA LEU A 98 2.94 2.46 -0.18
C LEU A 98 3.36 1.59 1.00
N PHE A 99 4.20 2.12 1.91
CA PHE A 99 4.69 1.36 3.06
C PHE A 99 3.54 0.91 3.98
N VAL A 100 2.63 1.84 4.32
CA VAL A 100 1.50 1.51 5.20
C VAL A 100 0.56 0.51 4.56
N THR A 101 0.18 0.74 3.29
CA THR A 101 -0.78 -0.13 2.61
C THR A 101 -0.19 -1.48 2.20
N GLY A 102 1.10 -1.53 1.87
CA GLY A 102 1.83 -2.77 1.60
C GLY A 102 2.02 -3.62 2.85
N ALA A 103 2.33 -3.00 4.02
CA ALA A 103 2.36 -3.74 5.28
C ALA A 103 1.01 -4.39 5.60
N GLY A 104 -0.11 -3.69 5.31
CA GLY A 104 -1.45 -4.26 5.42
C GLY A 104 -1.71 -5.39 4.43
N GLY A 105 -1.17 -5.28 3.22
CA GLY A 105 -1.26 -6.35 2.23
C GLY A 105 -0.49 -7.60 2.64
N LEU A 106 0.70 -7.45 3.20
CA LEU A 106 1.44 -8.59 3.77
C LEU A 106 0.66 -9.26 4.92
N ALA A 107 0.00 -8.48 5.78
CA ALA A 107 -0.88 -9.03 6.81
C ALA A 107 -2.05 -9.82 6.18
N LEU A 108 -2.67 -9.29 5.12
CA LEU A 108 -3.71 -9.99 4.38
C LEU A 108 -3.20 -11.31 3.78
N LEU A 109 -2.01 -11.31 3.19
CA LEU A 109 -1.39 -12.53 2.66
C LEU A 109 -1.23 -13.59 3.75
N VAL A 110 -0.70 -13.21 4.91
CA VAL A 110 -0.55 -14.16 6.04
C VAL A 110 -1.91 -14.65 6.52
N ALA A 111 -2.93 -13.80 6.59
CA ALA A 111 -4.30 -14.20 6.92
C ALA A 111 -4.84 -15.24 5.93
N ILE A 112 -4.65 -15.02 4.63
CA ILE A 112 -5.03 -15.94 3.57
C ILE A 112 -4.30 -17.29 3.72
N LEU A 113 -3.00 -17.27 3.96
CA LEU A 113 -2.23 -18.52 4.16
C LEU A 113 -2.74 -19.32 5.36
N VAL A 114 -3.05 -18.67 6.49
CA VAL A 114 -3.62 -19.31 7.67
C VAL A 114 -4.99 -19.91 7.34
N LEU A 115 -5.86 -19.15 6.64
CA LEU A 115 -7.18 -19.62 6.24
C LEU A 115 -7.10 -20.84 5.33
N VAL A 116 -6.27 -20.78 4.28
CA VAL A 116 -6.09 -21.90 3.34
C VAL A 116 -5.51 -23.13 4.03
N GLN A 117 -4.54 -22.94 4.93
CA GLN A 117 -3.95 -24.06 5.69
C GLN A 117 -4.97 -24.72 6.62
N HIS A 118 -5.85 -23.93 7.26
CA HIS A 118 -6.83 -24.43 8.21
C HIS A 118 -8.05 -25.07 7.54
N THR A 119 -8.59 -24.43 6.48
CA THR A 119 -9.83 -24.87 5.81
C THR A 119 -9.60 -25.79 4.63
N GLY A 120 -8.43 -25.77 4.00
CA GLY A 120 -8.15 -26.42 2.72
C GLY A 120 -8.71 -25.69 1.50
N GLU A 121 -9.47 -24.60 1.70
CA GLU A 121 -10.17 -23.86 0.65
C GLU A 121 -9.31 -22.71 0.10
N GLN A 122 -9.34 -22.49 -1.21
CA GLN A 122 -8.61 -21.42 -1.90
C GLN A 122 -9.52 -20.27 -2.36
N THR A 123 -10.83 -20.42 -2.20
CA THR A 123 -11.84 -19.41 -2.56
C THR A 123 -12.42 -18.74 -1.31
N LEU A 124 -12.81 -17.48 -1.46
CA LEU A 124 -13.46 -16.73 -0.39
C LEU A 124 -14.79 -17.38 0.02
N SER A 125 -15.59 -17.81 -0.97
CA SER A 125 -16.84 -18.50 -0.72
C SER A 125 -16.65 -19.82 0.01
N GLY A 126 -15.63 -20.60 -0.35
CA GLY A 126 -15.27 -21.84 0.34
C GLY A 126 -14.84 -21.62 1.79
N VAL A 127 -13.97 -20.64 2.04
CA VAL A 127 -13.54 -20.26 3.40
C VAL A 127 -14.71 -19.76 4.25
N LEU A 128 -15.62 -18.95 3.68
CA LEU A 128 -16.82 -18.49 4.40
C LEU A 128 -17.76 -19.64 4.74
N ALA A 129 -17.87 -20.66 3.88
CA ALA A 129 -18.69 -21.84 4.13
C ALA A 129 -18.04 -22.80 5.15
N ALA A 130 -16.72 -22.97 5.11
CA ALA A 130 -15.98 -23.81 6.04
C ALA A 130 -15.94 -23.23 7.46
N GLY A 131 -15.86 -21.90 7.58
CA GLY A 131 -15.72 -21.21 8.86
C GLY A 131 -14.31 -21.31 9.45
N VAL A 132 -14.04 -20.53 10.48
CA VAL A 132 -12.79 -20.56 11.26
C VAL A 132 -13.11 -20.35 12.73
N ALA A 133 -12.41 -21.04 13.63
CA ALA A 133 -12.65 -20.94 15.07
C ALA A 133 -11.33 -20.98 15.87
N GLY A 134 -11.40 -20.74 17.17
CA GLY A 134 -10.27 -20.88 18.08
C GLY A 134 -9.17 -19.83 17.89
N THR A 135 -7.92 -20.27 18.01
CA THR A 135 -6.73 -19.42 17.90
C THR A 135 -6.56 -18.87 16.49
N GLU A 136 -6.85 -19.68 15.48
CA GLU A 136 -6.75 -19.31 14.07
C GLU A 136 -7.71 -18.17 13.72
N ALA A 137 -8.94 -18.22 14.21
CA ALA A 137 -9.90 -17.13 14.05
C ALA A 137 -9.39 -15.82 14.68
N THR A 138 -8.75 -15.90 15.83
CA THR A 138 -8.15 -14.74 16.51
C THR A 138 -6.99 -14.17 15.72
N VAL A 139 -6.09 -15.01 15.20
CA VAL A 139 -4.95 -14.59 14.36
C VAL A 139 -5.44 -13.97 13.06
N VAL A 140 -6.37 -14.64 12.36
CA VAL A 140 -6.97 -14.12 11.11
C VAL A 140 -7.67 -12.80 11.39
N GLY A 141 -8.44 -12.68 12.46
CA GLY A 141 -9.11 -11.45 12.85
C GLY A 141 -8.15 -10.29 13.08
N ALA A 142 -7.02 -10.52 13.77
CA ALA A 142 -5.99 -9.51 13.96
C ALA A 142 -5.33 -9.05 12.64
N LEU A 143 -5.00 -10.00 11.77
CA LEU A 143 -4.35 -9.73 10.48
C LEU A 143 -5.29 -9.02 9.50
N VAL A 144 -6.55 -9.45 9.42
CA VAL A 144 -7.58 -8.79 8.62
C VAL A 144 -7.87 -7.38 9.14
N LEU A 145 -7.93 -7.20 10.47
CA LEU A 145 -8.08 -5.86 11.05
C LEU A 145 -6.92 -4.95 10.68
N LEU A 146 -5.69 -5.45 10.68
CA LEU A 146 -4.51 -4.69 10.25
C LEU A 146 -4.61 -4.31 8.77
N ALA A 147 -5.02 -5.23 7.89
CA ALA A 147 -5.25 -4.96 6.48
C ALA A 147 -6.34 -3.89 6.26
N VAL A 148 -7.47 -4.01 6.95
CA VAL A 148 -8.57 -3.02 6.94
C VAL A 148 -8.07 -1.66 7.44
N ALA A 149 -7.36 -1.63 8.57
CA ALA A 149 -6.90 -0.39 9.19
C ALA A 149 -5.90 0.38 8.33
N THR A 150 -4.99 -0.31 7.66
CA THR A 150 -4.02 0.31 6.74
C THR A 150 -4.70 0.86 5.49
N LYS A 151 -5.52 0.06 4.81
CA LYS A 151 -6.14 0.43 3.53
C LYS A 151 -7.25 1.47 3.69
N SER A 152 -8.06 1.35 4.76
CA SER A 152 -9.14 2.32 5.07
C SER A 152 -8.70 3.44 6.00
N ALA A 153 -7.39 3.66 6.14
CA ALA A 153 -6.82 4.76 6.92
C ALA A 153 -7.40 4.89 8.33
N GLN A 154 -7.49 3.76 9.07
CA GLN A 154 -7.97 3.75 10.44
C GLN A 154 -6.86 4.14 11.43
N TRP A 155 -7.25 4.70 12.58
CA TRP A 155 -6.33 4.96 13.68
C TRP A 155 -5.68 3.64 14.16
N PRO A 156 -4.37 3.64 14.47
CA PRO A 156 -3.38 4.73 14.42
C PRO A 156 -2.71 4.90 13.04
N LEU A 157 -3.07 4.11 12.01
CA LEU A 157 -2.40 4.02 10.71
C LEU A 157 -2.93 5.03 9.67
N HIS A 158 -3.79 5.96 10.06
CA HIS A 158 -4.51 6.91 9.20
C HIS A 158 -3.65 8.00 8.54
N ARG A 159 -2.44 8.27 9.05
CA ARG A 159 -1.67 9.49 8.70
C ARG A 159 -1.20 9.57 7.25
N TRP A 160 -1.17 8.44 6.53
CA TRP A 160 -0.82 8.45 5.12
C TRP A 160 -1.86 9.18 4.24
N LEU A 161 -3.15 9.14 4.64
CA LEU A 161 -4.24 9.67 3.82
C LEU A 161 -4.20 11.20 3.69
N PRO A 162 -4.04 12.01 4.76
CA PRO A 162 -3.83 13.46 4.61
C PRO A 162 -2.58 13.79 3.77
N GLY A 163 -1.49 13.02 3.92
CA GLY A 163 -0.30 13.17 3.08
C GLY A 163 -0.57 12.90 1.60
N ALA A 164 -1.41 11.90 1.29
CA ALA A 164 -1.80 11.55 -0.07
C ALA A 164 -2.57 12.67 -0.81
N MET A 165 -2.99 13.73 -0.10
CA MET A 165 -3.58 14.94 -0.71
C MET A 165 -2.57 15.73 -1.56
N ALA A 166 -1.29 15.35 -1.59
CA ALA A 166 -0.32 15.80 -2.59
C ALA A 166 -0.73 15.47 -4.03
N ALA A 167 -1.55 14.43 -4.22
CA ALA A 167 -2.09 14.05 -5.52
C ALA A 167 -3.03 15.13 -6.10
N PRO A 168 -3.19 15.20 -7.44
CA PRO A 168 -4.22 16.04 -8.07
C PRO A 168 -5.63 15.71 -7.56
N ALA A 169 -6.51 16.72 -7.55
CA ALA A 169 -7.87 16.58 -7.02
C ALA A 169 -8.68 15.41 -7.61
N PRO A 170 -8.68 15.14 -8.94
CA PRO A 170 -9.38 13.97 -9.49
C PRO A 170 -8.80 12.64 -9.01
N VAL A 171 -7.50 12.54 -8.80
CA VAL A 171 -6.88 11.35 -8.20
C VAL A 171 -7.38 11.16 -6.77
N SER A 172 -7.39 12.23 -5.97
CA SER A 172 -7.93 12.21 -4.59
C SER A 172 -9.41 11.82 -4.58
N ALA A 173 -10.21 12.31 -5.55
CA ALA A 173 -11.63 11.96 -5.70
C ALA A 173 -11.83 10.46 -5.96
N PHE A 174 -11.00 9.85 -6.79
CA PHE A 174 -11.13 8.43 -7.12
C PHE A 174 -10.63 7.53 -6.00
N LEU A 175 -9.39 7.74 -5.55
CA LEU A 175 -8.71 6.87 -4.56
C LEU A 175 -9.40 6.92 -3.18
N HIS A 176 -9.77 8.12 -2.72
CA HIS A 176 -10.20 8.33 -1.33
C HIS A 176 -11.71 8.39 -1.13
N SER A 177 -12.50 8.26 -2.23
CA SER A 177 -13.95 8.27 -2.13
C SER A 177 -14.59 6.94 -2.52
N ALA A 178 -14.26 6.40 -3.68
CA ALA A 178 -14.98 5.29 -4.27
C ALA A 178 -14.18 3.98 -4.34
N THR A 179 -12.83 4.03 -4.30
CA THR A 179 -12.01 2.89 -4.66
C THR A 179 -11.04 2.46 -3.55
N MET A 180 -9.80 2.93 -3.51
CA MET A 180 -8.73 2.41 -2.65
C MET A 180 -9.15 2.22 -1.19
N VAL A 181 -9.68 3.27 -0.56
CA VAL A 181 -10.08 3.21 0.86
C VAL A 181 -11.32 2.35 1.09
N LYS A 182 -12.11 2.09 0.03
CA LYS A 182 -13.25 1.18 0.08
C LYS A 182 -12.83 -0.29 0.00
N ALA A 183 -11.65 -0.60 -0.51
CA ALA A 183 -11.13 -1.97 -0.51
C ALA A 183 -11.05 -2.53 0.92
N GLY A 184 -10.61 -1.73 1.90
CA GLY A 184 -10.63 -2.17 3.30
C GLY A 184 -12.04 -2.28 3.88
N VAL A 185 -12.97 -1.38 3.52
CA VAL A 185 -14.39 -1.50 3.92
C VAL A 185 -15.04 -2.73 3.27
N TYR A 186 -14.73 -3.01 2.01
CA TYR A 186 -15.14 -4.22 1.31
C TYR A 186 -14.62 -5.49 1.99
N LEU A 187 -13.34 -5.49 2.37
CA LEU A 187 -12.75 -6.62 3.12
C LEU A 187 -13.44 -6.80 4.48
N ALA A 188 -13.73 -5.71 5.19
CA ALA A 188 -14.48 -5.79 6.45
C ALA A 188 -15.88 -6.37 6.26
N LEU A 189 -16.61 -5.95 5.19
CA LEU A 189 -17.91 -6.52 4.82
C LEU A 189 -17.83 -8.03 4.55
N ARG A 190 -16.84 -8.45 3.75
CA ARG A 190 -16.67 -9.87 3.37
C ARG A 190 -16.29 -10.75 4.55
N MET A 191 -15.47 -10.24 5.46
CA MET A 191 -14.93 -11.01 6.58
C MET A 191 -15.77 -10.91 7.86
N ALA A 192 -16.68 -9.92 7.96
CA ALA A 192 -17.51 -9.75 9.16
C ALA A 192 -18.32 -11.01 9.55
N PRO A 193 -18.96 -11.75 8.60
CA PRO A 193 -19.67 -12.98 8.96
C PRO A 193 -18.74 -14.08 9.50
N LEU A 194 -17.52 -14.20 8.96
CA LEU A 194 -16.53 -15.18 9.39
C LEU A 194 -15.97 -14.89 10.79
N LEU A 195 -15.82 -13.60 11.12
CA LEU A 195 -15.13 -13.12 12.32
C LEU A 195 -16.10 -12.68 13.42
N ALA A 196 -17.40 -12.76 13.19
CA ALA A 196 -18.42 -12.45 14.19
C ALA A 196 -18.29 -13.38 15.40
N GLY A 197 -18.26 -12.81 16.62
CA GLY A 197 -18.06 -13.55 17.86
C GLY A 197 -16.58 -13.80 18.22
N VAL A 198 -15.62 -13.41 17.39
CA VAL A 198 -14.20 -13.40 17.76
C VAL A 198 -13.94 -12.17 18.63
N ALA A 199 -13.71 -12.36 19.92
CA ALA A 199 -13.64 -11.29 20.92
C ALA A 199 -12.62 -10.19 20.57
N LEU A 200 -11.45 -10.56 20.03
CA LEU A 200 -10.44 -9.61 19.58
C LEU A 200 -10.96 -8.74 18.43
N TRP A 201 -11.60 -9.37 17.41
CA TRP A 201 -12.17 -8.66 16.27
C TRP A 201 -13.28 -7.71 16.72
N ASP A 202 -14.26 -8.21 17.46
CA ASP A 202 -15.43 -7.43 17.88
C ASP A 202 -15.05 -6.21 18.73
N THR A 203 -14.07 -6.36 19.61
CA THR A 203 -13.59 -5.25 20.46
C THR A 203 -12.68 -4.29 19.69
N ALA A 204 -11.66 -4.82 19.01
CA ALA A 204 -10.64 -3.98 18.40
C ALA A 204 -11.17 -3.19 17.20
N ILE A 205 -12.09 -3.77 16.40
CA ILE A 205 -12.67 -3.05 15.25
C ILE A 205 -13.53 -1.87 15.71
N VAL A 206 -14.24 -1.99 16.84
CA VAL A 206 -15.02 -0.89 17.44
C VAL A 206 -14.09 0.21 17.94
N VAL A 207 -13.03 -0.13 18.68
CA VAL A 207 -12.07 0.85 19.22
C VAL A 207 -11.38 1.60 18.10
N VAL A 208 -10.86 0.89 17.10
CA VAL A 208 -10.11 1.47 15.97
C VAL A 208 -11.00 2.36 15.10
N SER A 209 -12.22 1.91 14.81
CA SER A 209 -13.17 2.67 13.99
C SER A 209 -13.76 3.87 14.75
N ALA A 210 -14.07 3.74 16.03
CA ALA A 210 -14.52 4.84 16.88
C ALA A 210 -13.44 5.92 17.01
N ALA A 211 -12.19 5.54 17.29
CA ALA A 211 -11.07 6.46 17.35
C ALA A 211 -10.89 7.21 16.02
N SER A 212 -11.01 6.51 14.87
CA SER A 212 -10.93 7.11 13.54
C SER A 212 -12.06 8.10 13.28
N LEU A 213 -13.28 7.71 13.61
CA LEU A 213 -14.50 8.53 13.46
C LEU A 213 -14.37 9.85 14.24
N LEU A 214 -14.04 9.75 15.52
CA LEU A 214 -14.00 10.91 16.42
C LEU A 214 -12.79 11.80 16.15
N LEU A 215 -11.58 11.23 16.05
CA LEU A 215 -10.37 11.98 15.75
C LEU A 215 -10.43 12.66 14.37
N GLY A 216 -10.89 11.91 13.35
CA GLY A 216 -11.04 12.44 11.99
C GLY A 216 -12.03 13.60 11.93
N GLY A 217 -13.19 13.44 12.59
CA GLY A 217 -14.22 14.51 12.69
C GLY A 217 -13.72 15.75 13.40
N TRP A 218 -13.03 15.58 14.53
CA TRP A 218 -12.43 16.69 15.27
C TRP A 218 -11.37 17.44 14.47
N ARG A 219 -10.48 16.70 13.79
CA ARG A 219 -9.45 17.30 12.93
C ARG A 219 -10.05 17.99 11.70
N ALA A 220 -11.10 17.43 11.11
CA ALA A 220 -11.84 18.06 10.02
C ALA A 220 -12.46 19.39 10.44
N LEU A 221 -13.08 19.44 11.64
CA LEU A 221 -13.67 20.66 12.18
C LEU A 221 -12.64 21.79 12.35
N ARG A 222 -11.38 21.48 12.64
CA ARG A 222 -10.30 22.45 12.88
C ARG A 222 -9.42 22.75 11.65
N ALA A 223 -9.63 22.07 10.53
CA ALA A 223 -8.83 22.30 9.33
C ALA A 223 -9.12 23.66 8.69
N GLN A 224 -8.08 24.35 8.18
CA GLN A 224 -8.18 25.65 7.54
C GLN A 224 -8.06 25.58 6.01
N ASP A 225 -7.64 24.44 5.47
CA ASP A 225 -7.60 24.14 4.04
C ASP A 225 -8.76 23.21 3.67
N LEU A 226 -9.51 23.53 2.61
CA LEU A 226 -10.70 22.78 2.21
C LEU A 226 -10.38 21.35 1.81
N LYS A 227 -9.24 21.11 1.17
CA LYS A 227 -8.79 19.75 0.79
C LYS A 227 -8.40 18.93 2.01
N ALA A 228 -7.71 19.57 2.97
CA ALA A 228 -7.35 18.95 4.25
C ALA A 228 -8.59 18.64 5.09
N LEU A 229 -9.59 19.53 5.14
CA LEU A 229 -10.88 19.30 5.80
C LEU A 229 -11.52 18.01 5.25
N PHE A 230 -11.60 17.88 3.93
CA PHE A 230 -12.22 16.72 3.32
C PHE A 230 -11.36 15.46 3.47
N ALA A 231 -10.04 15.56 3.59
CA ALA A 231 -9.18 14.42 3.92
C ALA A 231 -9.46 13.89 5.34
N TRP A 232 -9.48 14.76 6.34
CA TRP A 232 -9.78 14.37 7.72
C TRP A 232 -11.22 13.87 7.88
N SER A 233 -12.18 14.51 7.22
CA SER A 233 -13.56 14.00 7.20
C SER A 233 -13.69 12.67 6.45
N THR A 234 -12.77 12.31 5.55
CA THR A 234 -12.73 10.96 4.96
C THR A 234 -12.31 9.93 5.99
N ILE A 235 -11.29 10.20 6.82
CA ILE A 235 -10.90 9.30 7.93
C ILE A 235 -12.09 9.10 8.88
N SER A 236 -12.77 10.18 9.25
CA SER A 236 -13.97 10.13 10.09
C SER A 236 -15.06 9.23 9.47
N GLN A 237 -15.40 9.48 8.23
CA GLN A 237 -16.45 8.70 7.55
C GLN A 237 -16.05 7.24 7.31
N LEU A 238 -14.79 6.96 7.04
CA LEU A 238 -14.29 5.57 6.94
C LEU A 238 -14.37 4.85 8.29
N GLY A 239 -14.09 5.55 9.39
CA GLY A 239 -14.35 5.04 10.73
C GLY A 239 -15.83 4.71 10.93
N MET A 240 -16.74 5.61 10.53
CA MET A 240 -18.18 5.36 10.55
C MET A 240 -18.56 4.11 9.74
N LEU A 241 -18.05 4.01 8.50
CA LEU A 241 -18.35 2.87 7.63
C LEU A 241 -17.88 1.55 8.24
N VAL A 242 -16.62 1.46 8.68
CA VAL A 242 -16.07 0.25 9.29
C VAL A 242 -16.85 -0.11 10.57
N LEU A 243 -17.21 0.87 11.42
CA LEU A 243 -18.01 0.67 12.63
C LEU A 243 -19.36 0.01 12.33
N VAL A 244 -20.03 0.50 11.29
CA VAL A 244 -21.40 0.07 10.96
C VAL A 244 -21.40 -1.26 10.22
N VAL A 245 -20.54 -1.42 9.20
CA VAL A 245 -20.54 -2.64 8.36
C VAL A 245 -19.99 -3.88 9.08
N SER A 246 -19.23 -3.69 10.15
CA SER A 246 -18.73 -4.80 10.98
C SER A 246 -19.71 -5.20 12.10
N ALA A 247 -20.84 -4.51 12.23
CA ALA A 247 -21.84 -4.88 13.24
C ALA A 247 -22.62 -6.12 12.81
N PRO A 248 -22.81 -7.12 13.70
CA PRO A 248 -23.58 -8.32 13.38
C PRO A 248 -25.10 -8.06 13.47
N VAL A 249 -25.56 -6.94 12.91
CA VAL A 249 -26.96 -6.48 12.98
C VAL A 249 -27.46 -6.25 11.54
N PRO A 250 -28.42 -7.04 11.05
CA PRO A 250 -28.86 -7.01 9.64
C PRO A 250 -29.31 -5.64 9.16
N LYS A 251 -30.12 -4.92 9.94
CA LYS A 251 -30.57 -3.56 9.59
C LYS A 251 -29.46 -2.53 9.60
N ALA A 252 -28.48 -2.68 10.49
CA ALA A 252 -27.27 -1.84 10.49
C ALA A 252 -26.39 -2.13 9.27
N LEU A 253 -26.27 -3.39 8.86
CA LEU A 253 -25.56 -3.79 7.64
C LEU A 253 -26.18 -3.17 6.40
N LEU A 254 -27.52 -3.20 6.25
CA LEU A 254 -28.24 -2.53 5.18
C LEU A 254 -27.95 -1.01 5.16
N GLY A 255 -28.06 -0.34 6.29
CA GLY A 255 -27.70 1.07 6.43
C GLY A 255 -26.22 1.32 6.07
N GLY A 256 -25.32 0.43 6.50
CA GLY A 256 -23.89 0.48 6.22
C GLY A 256 -23.56 0.39 4.74
N THR A 257 -24.18 -0.52 4.00
CA THR A 257 -24.01 -0.63 2.54
C THR A 257 -24.55 0.60 1.83
N GLY A 258 -25.69 1.16 2.26
CA GLY A 258 -26.20 2.45 1.78
C GLY A 258 -25.23 3.61 2.05
N LEU A 259 -24.61 3.66 3.26
CA LEU A 259 -23.60 4.65 3.62
C LEU A 259 -22.33 4.52 2.75
N VAL A 260 -21.93 3.31 2.35
CA VAL A 260 -20.80 3.11 1.41
C VAL A 260 -21.05 3.83 0.10
N VAL A 261 -22.24 3.71 -0.45
CA VAL A 261 -22.64 4.37 -1.70
C VAL A 261 -22.77 5.89 -1.52
N ALA A 262 -23.48 6.34 -0.48
CA ALA A 262 -23.66 7.76 -0.17
C ALA A 262 -22.32 8.48 0.00
N HIS A 263 -21.40 7.88 0.76
CA HIS A 263 -20.07 8.41 0.95
C HIS A 263 -19.26 8.46 -0.36
N ALA A 264 -19.31 7.41 -1.18
CA ALA A 264 -18.58 7.38 -2.43
C ALA A 264 -18.98 8.54 -3.36
N LEU A 265 -20.27 8.74 -3.54
CA LEU A 265 -20.82 9.80 -4.40
C LEU A 265 -20.53 11.20 -3.83
N ALA A 266 -20.87 11.43 -2.57
CA ALA A 266 -20.70 12.74 -1.93
C ALA A 266 -19.22 13.17 -1.85
N LYS A 267 -18.32 12.27 -1.45
CA LYS A 267 -16.89 12.58 -1.34
C LYS A 267 -16.23 12.80 -2.69
N SER A 268 -16.60 12.03 -3.71
CA SER A 268 -16.08 12.27 -5.06
C SER A 268 -16.50 13.63 -5.57
N ALA A 269 -17.76 14.01 -5.37
CA ALA A 269 -18.25 15.34 -5.70
C ALA A 269 -17.47 16.44 -4.96
N LEU A 270 -17.21 16.26 -3.66
CA LEU A 270 -16.46 17.23 -2.85
C LEU A 270 -15.02 17.39 -3.32
N PHE A 271 -14.27 16.30 -3.55
CA PHE A 271 -12.89 16.40 -4.00
C PHE A 271 -12.77 16.98 -5.43
N LEU A 272 -13.69 16.63 -6.33
CA LEU A 272 -13.74 17.25 -7.65
C LEU A 272 -14.10 18.75 -7.54
N SER A 273 -15.03 19.13 -6.66
CA SER A 273 -15.37 20.55 -6.39
C SER A 273 -14.17 21.30 -5.82
N VAL A 274 -13.37 20.70 -4.93
CA VAL A 274 -12.11 21.30 -4.45
C VAL A 274 -11.17 21.58 -5.62
N GLY A 275 -11.01 20.63 -6.53
CA GLY A 275 -10.19 20.84 -7.74
C GLY A 275 -10.70 21.96 -8.62
N THR A 276 -12.02 22.07 -8.75
CA THR A 276 -12.70 23.13 -9.51
C THR A 276 -12.51 24.51 -8.84
N ILE A 277 -12.67 24.56 -7.52
CA ILE A 277 -12.48 25.80 -6.73
C ILE A 277 -11.01 26.24 -6.79
N ASP A 278 -10.07 25.33 -6.57
CA ASP A 278 -8.63 25.59 -6.61
C ASP A 278 -8.19 26.13 -7.98
N ALA A 279 -8.69 25.52 -9.06
CA ALA A 279 -8.41 25.99 -10.43
C ALA A 279 -9.00 27.36 -10.75
N ALA A 280 -10.18 27.69 -10.19
CA ALA A 280 -10.86 28.95 -10.44
C ALA A 280 -10.39 30.11 -9.56
N THR A 281 -9.90 29.84 -8.34
CA THR A 281 -9.61 30.86 -7.34
C THR A 281 -8.14 30.93 -6.93
N GLY A 282 -7.34 29.92 -7.30
CA GLY A 282 -5.94 29.80 -6.88
C GLY A 282 -5.76 29.53 -5.38
N THR A 283 -6.83 29.26 -4.63
CA THR A 283 -6.76 29.05 -3.18
C THR A 283 -7.75 28.01 -2.69
N ARG A 284 -7.40 27.33 -1.59
CA ARG A 284 -8.26 26.39 -0.86
C ARG A 284 -8.48 26.81 0.59
N ARG A 285 -7.96 27.97 0.99
CA ARG A 285 -8.11 28.48 2.36
C ARG A 285 -9.57 28.87 2.61
N LEU A 286 -10.13 28.39 3.74
CA LEU A 286 -11.53 28.62 4.08
C LEU A 286 -11.87 30.08 4.29
N ASP A 287 -10.97 30.86 4.91
CA ASP A 287 -11.12 32.27 5.14
C ASP A 287 -11.19 33.08 3.83
N ALA A 288 -10.40 32.73 2.83
CA ALA A 288 -10.40 33.37 1.51
C ALA A 288 -11.63 33.00 0.66
N LEU A 289 -12.28 31.87 0.95
CA LEU A 289 -13.43 31.35 0.19
C LEU A 289 -14.77 31.74 0.76
N VAL A 290 -14.81 32.61 1.78
CA VAL A 290 -16.07 33.12 2.39
C VAL A 290 -16.96 33.79 1.34
N GLY A 291 -18.23 33.36 1.26
CA GLY A 291 -19.22 33.88 0.32
C GLY A 291 -19.12 33.33 -1.10
N LEU A 292 -18.26 32.31 -1.34
CA LEU A 292 -18.10 31.73 -2.68
C LEU A 292 -19.42 31.16 -3.23
N GLY A 293 -20.25 30.51 -2.40
CA GLY A 293 -21.52 29.97 -2.82
C GLY A 293 -22.52 31.04 -3.33
N ARG A 294 -22.48 32.24 -2.79
CA ARG A 294 -23.31 33.36 -3.29
C ARG A 294 -22.86 33.87 -4.66
N ARG A 295 -21.56 33.83 -4.92
CA ARG A 295 -20.93 34.29 -6.16
C ARG A 295 -20.92 33.23 -7.24
N TRP A 296 -20.89 31.94 -6.84
CA TRP A 296 -20.92 30.80 -7.72
C TRP A 296 -21.91 29.73 -7.21
N PRO A 297 -23.24 30.00 -7.39
CA PRO A 297 -24.31 29.18 -6.80
C PRO A 297 -24.26 27.70 -7.15
N VAL A 298 -23.89 27.34 -8.38
CA VAL A 298 -23.81 25.93 -8.83
C VAL A 298 -22.81 25.15 -7.96
N VAL A 299 -21.62 25.68 -7.74
CA VAL A 299 -20.60 25.04 -6.89
C VAL A 299 -21.03 25.11 -5.42
N GLY A 300 -21.59 26.23 -4.98
CA GLY A 300 -22.11 26.38 -3.62
C GLY A 300 -23.17 25.33 -3.27
N VAL A 301 -24.18 25.14 -4.11
CA VAL A 301 -25.22 24.14 -3.93
C VAL A 301 -24.65 22.71 -3.98
N THR A 302 -23.76 22.44 -4.95
CA THR A 302 -23.11 21.12 -5.10
C THR A 302 -22.36 20.73 -3.83
N VAL A 303 -21.53 21.62 -3.29
CA VAL A 303 -20.78 21.35 -2.06
C VAL A 303 -21.71 21.22 -0.86
N THR A 304 -22.73 22.11 -0.75
CA THR A 304 -23.70 22.10 0.36
C THR A 304 -24.48 20.79 0.42
N VAL A 305 -25.03 20.30 -0.69
CA VAL A 305 -25.76 19.02 -0.74
C VAL A 305 -24.85 17.86 -0.43
N ALA A 306 -23.61 17.86 -0.92
CA ALA A 306 -22.64 16.82 -0.65
C ALA A 306 -22.27 16.74 0.84
N VAL A 307 -21.99 17.88 1.52
CA VAL A 307 -21.71 17.88 2.95
C VAL A 307 -22.95 17.60 3.79
N ALA A 308 -24.14 18.00 3.35
CA ALA A 308 -25.42 17.66 3.97
C ALA A 308 -25.62 16.13 3.96
N SER A 309 -25.28 15.45 2.87
CA SER A 309 -25.33 13.99 2.81
C SER A 309 -24.38 13.34 3.80
N LEU A 310 -23.15 13.82 3.97
CA LEU A 310 -22.20 13.30 4.95
C LEU A 310 -22.66 13.55 6.39
N ALA A 311 -23.36 14.64 6.66
CA ALA A 311 -23.97 14.92 7.95
C ALA A 311 -25.23 14.06 8.20
N GLY A 312 -25.80 13.48 7.15
CA GLY A 312 -27.04 12.72 7.21
C GLY A 312 -28.25 13.62 7.36
N MET A 313 -28.36 14.67 6.51
CA MET A 313 -29.53 15.56 6.44
C MET A 313 -30.50 15.09 5.38
N ALA A 314 -31.79 15.05 5.73
CA ALA A 314 -32.87 14.77 4.76
C ALA A 314 -32.94 15.88 3.68
N PRO A 315 -33.31 15.54 2.46
CA PRO A 315 -33.69 14.23 1.91
C PRO A 315 -32.54 13.51 1.16
N THR A 316 -31.32 13.65 1.62
CA THR A 316 -30.15 13.04 0.97
C THR A 316 -30.06 11.52 1.24
N TYR A 317 -29.38 10.79 0.35
CA TYR A 317 -29.16 9.35 0.54
C TYR A 317 -28.38 9.00 1.80
N GLY A 318 -27.45 9.89 2.21
CA GLY A 318 -26.71 9.74 3.47
C GLY A 318 -27.63 9.77 4.72
N PHE A 319 -28.75 10.52 4.68
CA PHE A 319 -29.74 10.51 5.74
C PHE A 319 -30.46 9.14 5.81
N VAL A 320 -31.01 8.70 4.69
CA VAL A 320 -31.78 7.44 4.63
C VAL A 320 -30.95 6.25 5.12
N ALA A 321 -29.71 6.16 4.64
CA ALA A 321 -28.79 5.09 5.02
C ALA A 321 -28.33 5.18 6.48
N LYS A 322 -28.01 6.39 6.97
CA LYS A 322 -27.59 6.58 8.38
C LYS A 322 -28.73 6.30 9.35
N GLU A 323 -29.94 6.68 9.02
CA GLU A 323 -31.12 6.45 9.85
C GLU A 323 -31.37 4.95 10.03
N ALA A 324 -31.31 4.17 8.95
CA ALA A 324 -31.44 2.70 9.03
C ALA A 324 -30.30 2.07 9.85
N ALA A 325 -29.05 2.54 9.65
CA ALA A 325 -27.91 2.08 10.42
C ALA A 325 -28.08 2.36 11.92
N LEU A 326 -28.48 3.57 12.29
CA LEU A 326 -28.71 3.96 13.68
C LEU A 326 -29.86 3.18 14.32
N ALA A 327 -30.97 3.04 13.61
CA ALA A 327 -32.11 2.26 14.10
C ALA A 327 -31.75 0.78 14.34
N GLY A 328 -30.95 0.18 13.45
CA GLY A 328 -30.44 -1.18 13.65
C GLY A 328 -29.52 -1.29 14.86
N LEU A 329 -28.55 -0.38 14.99
CA LEU A 329 -27.59 -0.40 16.09
C LEU A 329 -28.25 -0.14 17.45
N LEU A 330 -29.26 0.72 17.54
CA LEU A 330 -29.97 0.98 18.79
C LEU A 330 -30.65 -0.27 19.36
N SER A 331 -31.11 -1.17 18.50
CA SER A 331 -31.75 -2.43 18.91
C SER A 331 -30.75 -3.56 19.14
N GLY A 332 -29.59 -3.58 18.47
CA GLY A 332 -28.69 -4.72 18.49
C GLY A 332 -27.29 -4.45 19.07
N ASP A 333 -26.78 -3.21 19.02
CA ASP A 333 -25.46 -2.82 19.54
C ASP A 333 -25.45 -1.35 20.00
N PRO A 334 -25.92 -1.08 21.23
CA PRO A 334 -26.02 0.29 21.72
C PRO A 334 -24.67 1.04 21.80
N VAL A 335 -23.55 0.34 22.02
CA VAL A 335 -22.22 0.97 22.07
C VAL A 335 -21.88 1.61 20.74
N ARG A 336 -22.01 0.84 19.63
CA ARG A 336 -21.81 1.37 18.29
C ARG A 336 -22.83 2.46 17.95
N ALA A 337 -24.07 2.36 18.42
CA ALA A 337 -25.09 3.39 18.20
C ALA A 337 -24.66 4.75 18.78
N TRP A 338 -24.21 4.78 20.04
CA TRP A 338 -23.76 6.04 20.68
C TRP A 338 -22.49 6.60 20.03
N VAL A 339 -21.55 5.76 19.63
CA VAL A 339 -20.38 6.20 18.86
C VAL A 339 -20.79 6.81 17.51
N LEU A 340 -21.77 6.20 16.83
CA LEU A 340 -22.34 6.74 15.60
C LEU A 340 -23.01 8.11 15.81
N VAL A 341 -23.76 8.30 16.89
CA VAL A 341 -24.39 9.58 17.26
C VAL A 341 -23.32 10.66 17.51
N ALA A 342 -22.30 10.35 18.29
CA ALA A 342 -21.19 11.29 18.56
C ALA A 342 -20.43 11.66 17.27
N GLY A 343 -20.13 10.70 16.42
CA GLY A 343 -19.49 10.92 15.10
C GLY A 343 -20.38 11.71 14.14
N SER A 344 -21.69 11.51 14.20
CA SER A 344 -22.67 12.26 13.42
C SER A 344 -22.70 13.74 13.83
N ALA A 345 -22.58 14.05 15.13
CA ALA A 345 -22.47 15.41 15.61
C ALA A 345 -21.21 16.11 15.08
N LEU A 346 -20.07 15.43 15.07
CA LEU A 346 -18.85 15.97 14.46
C LEU A 346 -18.99 16.15 12.93
N SER A 347 -19.70 15.23 12.28
CA SER A 347 -19.98 15.33 10.84
C SER A 347 -20.85 16.55 10.54
N ALA A 348 -21.87 16.79 11.32
CA ALA A 348 -22.71 17.98 11.24
C ALA A 348 -21.91 19.25 11.52
N ALA A 349 -20.98 19.23 12.49
CA ALA A 349 -20.17 20.39 12.84
C ALA A 349 -19.26 20.86 11.67
N TYR A 350 -18.49 19.98 11.06
CA TYR A 350 -17.65 20.38 9.91
C TYR A 350 -18.50 20.70 8.66
N ALA A 351 -19.63 20.01 8.46
CA ALA A 351 -20.55 20.32 7.35
C ALA A 351 -21.14 21.73 7.52
N TRP A 352 -21.58 22.09 8.72
CA TRP A 352 -22.07 23.43 9.06
C TRP A 352 -21.02 24.50 8.81
N ARG A 353 -19.77 24.27 9.22
CA ARG A 353 -18.67 25.20 8.98
C ARG A 353 -18.44 25.46 7.49
N VAL A 354 -18.51 24.41 6.65
CA VAL A 354 -18.39 24.55 5.19
C VAL A 354 -19.60 25.32 4.62
N ALA A 355 -20.81 25.03 5.08
CA ALA A 355 -22.02 25.73 4.63
C ALA A 355 -21.97 27.22 4.99
N VAL A 356 -21.57 27.56 6.23
CA VAL A 356 -21.40 28.92 6.68
C VAL A 356 -20.34 29.64 5.83
N MET A 357 -19.20 29.05 5.59
CA MET A 357 -18.16 29.60 4.72
C MET A 357 -18.71 29.94 3.33
N LEU A 358 -19.47 29.03 2.71
CA LEU A 358 -20.00 29.22 1.36
C LEU A 358 -21.06 30.34 1.27
N TRP A 359 -21.93 30.46 2.30
CA TRP A 359 -23.13 31.31 2.21
C TRP A 359 -23.07 32.58 3.06
N SER A 360 -22.03 32.80 3.86
CA SER A 360 -21.82 34.07 4.58
C SER A 360 -21.54 35.24 3.63
N ARG A 361 -21.64 36.45 4.15
CA ARG A 361 -21.22 37.64 3.37
C ARG A 361 -19.71 37.62 3.20
N PRO A 362 -19.18 37.85 1.99
CA PRO A 362 -17.76 37.88 1.76
C PRO A 362 -17.10 39.07 2.48
N THR A 363 -16.03 38.76 3.19
CA THR A 363 -15.15 39.79 3.81
C THR A 363 -14.03 40.22 2.87
N THR A 364 -13.63 39.30 1.97
CA THR A 364 -12.64 39.49 0.90
C THR A 364 -13.19 38.93 -0.41
N THR A 365 -12.83 39.54 -1.54
CA THR A 365 -13.27 39.06 -2.86
C THR A 365 -12.12 38.43 -3.60
N VAL A 366 -12.09 37.07 -3.60
CA VAL A 366 -11.19 36.32 -4.49
C VAL A 366 -11.72 36.35 -5.91
N ALA A 367 -10.88 36.57 -6.90
CA ALA A 367 -11.26 36.43 -8.32
C ALA A 367 -11.72 34.98 -8.62
N ILE A 368 -12.70 34.87 -9.49
CA ILE A 368 -13.20 33.54 -9.96
C ILE A 368 -12.95 33.49 -11.46
N ASP A 369 -11.93 32.76 -11.86
CA ASP A 369 -11.61 32.56 -13.25
C ASP A 369 -12.54 31.52 -13.88
N ARG A 370 -12.71 31.62 -15.20
CA ARG A 370 -13.53 30.65 -15.95
C ARG A 370 -12.84 29.30 -15.99
N VAL A 371 -13.56 28.26 -15.59
CA VAL A 371 -13.12 26.86 -15.70
C VAL A 371 -13.93 26.12 -16.76
N SER A 372 -13.38 25.03 -17.25
CA SER A 372 -14.07 24.13 -18.19
C SER A 372 -15.36 23.56 -17.58
N THR A 373 -16.44 23.50 -18.36
CA THR A 373 -17.70 22.85 -17.96
C THR A 373 -17.52 21.41 -17.51
N GLY A 374 -16.54 20.69 -18.06
CA GLY A 374 -16.19 19.33 -17.63
C GLY A 374 -15.72 19.22 -16.19
N MET A 375 -15.23 20.33 -15.58
CA MET A 375 -14.84 20.34 -14.16
C MET A 375 -16.05 20.50 -13.24
N VAL A 376 -17.13 21.13 -13.71
CA VAL A 376 -18.34 21.40 -12.92
C VAL A 376 -19.38 20.31 -13.07
N ALA A 377 -19.54 19.79 -14.28
CA ALA A 377 -20.61 18.83 -14.61
C ALA A 377 -20.48 17.50 -13.80
N GLY A 378 -19.25 17.00 -13.62
CA GLY A 378 -19.00 15.78 -12.86
C GLY A 378 -19.47 15.84 -11.40
N PRO A 379 -19.01 16.83 -10.60
CA PRO A 379 -19.50 17.04 -9.23
C PRO A 379 -21.02 17.19 -9.15
N VAL A 380 -21.63 17.98 -10.06
CA VAL A 380 -23.09 18.18 -10.11
C VAL A 380 -23.82 16.87 -10.35
N ALA A 381 -23.38 16.05 -11.32
CA ALA A 381 -23.99 14.77 -11.61
C ALA A 381 -23.93 13.80 -10.41
N LEU A 382 -22.81 13.74 -9.71
CA LEU A 382 -22.65 12.90 -8.53
C LEU A 382 -23.56 13.34 -7.38
N VAL A 383 -23.72 14.65 -7.16
CA VAL A 383 -24.62 15.18 -6.13
C VAL A 383 -26.09 14.98 -6.53
N ALA A 384 -26.41 15.11 -7.81
CA ALA A 384 -27.74 14.79 -8.30
C ALA A 384 -28.13 13.34 -8.01
N LEU A 385 -27.19 12.39 -8.14
CA LEU A 385 -27.40 11.00 -7.75
C LEU A 385 -27.59 10.84 -6.23
N VAL A 386 -26.86 11.56 -5.41
CA VAL A 386 -27.06 11.57 -3.95
C VAL A 386 -28.46 12.05 -3.57
N ALA A 387 -28.94 13.10 -4.22
CA ALA A 387 -30.28 13.62 -4.00
C ALA A 387 -31.35 12.65 -4.55
N LEU A 388 -31.14 12.10 -5.75
CA LEU A 388 -32.05 11.16 -6.40
C LEU A 388 -32.25 9.90 -5.56
N LEU A 389 -31.17 9.25 -5.11
CA LEU A 389 -31.23 8.02 -4.30
C LEU A 389 -31.83 8.28 -2.91
N GLY A 390 -31.74 9.51 -2.38
CA GLY A 390 -32.36 9.88 -1.13
C GLY A 390 -33.85 10.18 -1.26
N THR A 391 -34.26 10.91 -2.31
CA THR A 391 -35.66 11.27 -2.57
C THR A 391 -36.47 10.13 -3.12
N ILE A 392 -35.90 9.38 -4.09
CA ILE A 392 -36.47 8.13 -4.61
C ILE A 392 -35.87 6.97 -3.80
N TRP A 393 -36.17 6.96 -2.50
CA TRP A 393 -35.61 6.00 -1.56
C TRP A 393 -35.79 4.51 -1.96
N PRO A 394 -36.84 4.05 -2.67
CA PRO A 394 -36.90 2.67 -3.12
C PRO A 394 -35.79 2.26 -4.06
N LEU A 395 -35.28 3.20 -4.89
CA LEU A 395 -34.12 2.95 -5.73
C LEU A 395 -32.83 2.83 -4.87
N GLY A 396 -32.70 3.72 -3.88
CA GLY A 396 -31.60 3.66 -2.91
C GLY A 396 -31.63 2.39 -2.06
N ASP A 397 -32.83 1.95 -1.67
CA ASP A 397 -33.04 0.68 -0.95
C ASP A 397 -32.62 -0.52 -1.80
N ALA A 398 -33.06 -0.61 -3.05
CA ALA A 398 -32.69 -1.69 -3.93
C ALA A 398 -31.16 -1.83 -4.10
N VAL A 399 -30.45 -0.70 -4.21
CA VAL A 399 -28.98 -0.69 -4.33
C VAL A 399 -28.32 -1.17 -3.02
N ALA A 400 -28.77 -0.66 -1.86
CA ALA A 400 -28.19 -1.06 -0.57
C ALA A 400 -28.50 -2.53 -0.23
N ASN A 401 -29.74 -2.94 -0.48
CA ASN A 401 -30.23 -4.30 -0.19
C ASN A 401 -29.48 -5.35 -1.03
N ALA A 402 -29.28 -5.09 -2.32
CA ALA A 402 -28.49 -5.98 -3.17
C ALA A 402 -27.08 -6.26 -2.61
N ALA A 403 -26.43 -5.25 -2.03
CA ALA A 403 -25.13 -5.41 -1.42
C ALA A 403 -25.21 -6.06 -0.03
N ALA A 404 -26.21 -5.73 0.78
CA ALA A 404 -26.36 -6.25 2.14
C ALA A 404 -26.71 -7.75 2.15
N VAL A 405 -27.62 -8.18 1.28
CA VAL A 405 -28.03 -9.59 1.14
C VAL A 405 -26.89 -10.48 0.67
N ALA A 406 -25.98 -9.95 -0.16
CA ALA A 406 -24.78 -10.66 -0.56
C ALA A 406 -23.79 -10.95 0.59
N VAL A 407 -23.88 -10.19 1.69
CA VAL A 407 -23.08 -10.40 2.91
C VAL A 407 -23.84 -11.24 3.93
N SER A 408 -25.15 -10.97 4.10
CA SER A 408 -26.01 -11.68 5.04
C SER A 408 -27.45 -11.71 4.51
N SER A 409 -27.98 -12.90 4.27
CA SER A 409 -29.35 -13.09 3.79
C SER A 409 -30.40 -12.49 4.73
N ALA A 410 -30.11 -12.45 6.04
CA ALA A 410 -30.99 -11.84 7.05
C ALA A 410 -31.18 -10.31 6.86
N ALA A 411 -30.34 -9.66 6.06
CA ALA A 411 -30.51 -8.23 5.75
C ALA A 411 -31.64 -7.99 4.73
N GLY A 412 -32.12 -9.01 4.03
CA GLY A 412 -33.18 -8.91 3.01
C GLY A 412 -34.54 -8.44 3.54
N ASP A 413 -34.83 -8.70 4.81
CA ASP A 413 -36.09 -8.30 5.46
C ASP A 413 -36.10 -6.83 5.92
N ALA A 414 -34.96 -6.16 5.88
CA ALA A 414 -34.81 -4.76 6.26
C ALA A 414 -34.92 -3.85 5.02
N HIS A 415 -35.49 -2.66 5.19
CA HIS A 415 -35.65 -1.68 4.14
C HIS A 415 -35.17 -0.29 4.57
N LEU A 416 -34.60 0.45 3.63
CA LEU A 416 -34.34 1.86 3.78
C LEU A 416 -35.62 2.65 3.53
N VAL A 417 -35.94 3.60 4.37
CA VAL A 417 -37.11 4.48 4.22
C VAL A 417 -36.75 5.93 4.46
N LEU A 418 -37.32 6.85 3.68
CA LEU A 418 -37.08 8.28 3.87
C LEU A 418 -37.75 8.81 5.15
N TRP A 419 -38.93 8.32 5.48
CA TRP A 419 -39.66 8.71 6.67
C TRP A 419 -39.97 7.50 7.55
N PRO A 420 -39.15 7.26 8.59
CA PRO A 420 -39.34 6.10 9.47
C PRO A 420 -40.43 6.31 10.55
N GLY A 421 -41.10 7.46 10.56
CA GLY A 421 -41.96 7.87 11.66
C GLY A 421 -41.21 8.53 12.83
N PHE A 422 -41.91 8.80 13.92
CA PHE A 422 -41.30 9.34 15.15
C PHE A 422 -40.66 8.21 15.97
N VAL A 423 -39.45 7.81 15.52
CA VAL A 423 -38.66 6.76 16.19
C VAL A 423 -37.47 7.35 16.95
N PRO A 424 -36.93 6.66 17.97
CA PRO A 424 -35.77 7.14 18.74
C PRO A 424 -34.54 7.49 17.83
N ALA A 425 -34.32 6.73 16.78
CA ALA A 425 -33.23 6.98 15.84
C ALA A 425 -33.35 8.36 15.19
N LEU A 426 -34.55 8.77 14.74
CA LEU A 426 -34.77 10.09 14.17
C LEU A 426 -34.52 11.21 15.20
N GLY A 427 -34.98 11.02 16.44
CA GLY A 427 -34.73 11.96 17.52
C GLY A 427 -33.23 12.16 17.78
N LEU A 428 -32.46 11.09 17.83
CA LEU A 428 -31.00 11.12 17.99
C LEU A 428 -30.29 11.71 16.76
N SER A 429 -30.79 11.46 15.57
CA SER A 429 -30.27 12.08 14.35
C SER A 429 -30.44 13.59 14.37
N VAL A 430 -31.62 14.09 14.75
CA VAL A 430 -31.86 15.55 14.91
C VAL A 430 -31.00 16.13 16.03
N ALA A 431 -30.93 15.45 17.18
CA ALA A 431 -30.09 15.88 18.29
C ALA A 431 -28.60 15.96 17.89
N SER A 432 -28.10 14.99 17.12
CA SER A 432 -26.72 15.02 16.63
C SER A 432 -26.46 16.18 15.66
N LEU A 433 -27.40 16.53 14.81
CA LEU A 433 -27.30 17.69 13.92
C LEU A 433 -27.24 19.00 14.71
N LEU A 434 -28.15 19.17 15.69
CA LEU A 434 -28.19 20.36 16.55
C LEU A 434 -26.92 20.48 17.41
N ALA A 435 -26.48 19.38 17.99
CA ALA A 435 -25.23 19.34 18.77
C ALA A 435 -24.01 19.69 17.89
N GLY A 436 -23.99 19.22 16.64
CA GLY A 436 -22.94 19.58 15.69
C GLY A 436 -22.91 21.06 15.33
N VAL A 437 -24.06 21.67 15.08
CA VAL A 437 -24.16 23.12 14.86
C VAL A 437 -23.69 23.90 16.07
N ALA A 438 -24.14 23.51 17.27
CA ALA A 438 -23.69 24.14 18.52
C ALA A 438 -22.18 24.01 18.72
N LEU A 439 -21.61 22.81 18.49
CA LEU A 439 -20.18 22.56 18.57
C LEU A 439 -19.39 23.43 17.58
N ALA A 440 -19.83 23.53 16.32
CA ALA A 440 -19.19 24.36 15.32
C ALA A 440 -19.17 25.84 15.70
N THR A 441 -20.26 26.35 16.28
CA THR A 441 -20.33 27.77 16.72
C THR A 441 -19.44 28.04 17.94
N VAL A 442 -19.33 27.09 18.88
CA VAL A 442 -18.44 27.21 20.04
C VAL A 442 -16.98 27.15 19.60
N VAL A 443 -16.61 26.16 18.81
CA VAL A 443 -15.22 26.02 18.31
C VAL A 443 -14.82 27.20 17.46
N GLY A 444 -15.70 27.70 16.59
CA GLY A 444 -15.44 28.89 15.77
C GLY A 444 -15.13 30.16 16.60
N ARG A 445 -15.69 30.31 17.80
CA ARG A 445 -15.40 31.42 18.71
C ARG A 445 -14.08 31.24 19.49
N LEU A 446 -13.61 30.00 19.66
CA LEU A 446 -12.38 29.71 20.39
C LEU A 446 -11.14 29.71 19.49
N ASP A 447 -11.33 29.59 18.18
CA ASP A 447 -10.25 29.34 17.20
C ASP A 447 -9.65 30.64 16.59
N ASP A 448 -9.84 31.80 17.21
CA ASP A 448 -9.11 33.05 16.89
C ASP A 448 -7.59 32.96 17.21
N ARG A 449 -7.16 31.87 17.79
CA ARG A 449 -5.73 31.55 17.98
C ARG A 449 -5.26 30.66 16.84
N GLU A 450 -4.46 31.22 15.95
CA GLU A 450 -3.66 30.46 15.00
C GLU A 450 -3.00 29.27 15.72
N VAL A 451 -3.41 28.06 15.38
CA VAL A 451 -2.59 26.89 15.70
C VAL A 451 -1.36 27.01 14.82
N ALA A 452 -0.30 27.58 15.38
CA ALA A 452 0.98 27.74 14.70
C ALA A 452 1.36 26.40 14.03
N PRO A 453 1.83 26.42 12.76
CA PRO A 453 2.42 25.25 12.15
C PRO A 453 3.70 24.93 12.94
N GLY A 454 3.62 23.99 13.88
CA GLY A 454 4.77 23.65 14.74
C GLY A 454 4.46 22.96 16.05
N THR A 455 3.19 22.79 16.43
CA THR A 455 2.88 21.92 17.57
C THR A 455 3.26 20.50 17.18
N THR A 456 4.26 19.98 17.91
CA THR A 456 4.77 18.60 17.78
C THR A 456 3.63 17.61 17.54
N PRO A 457 3.63 16.92 16.41
CA PRO A 457 2.58 15.95 16.16
C PRO A 457 2.68 14.84 17.22
N PRO A 458 1.55 14.32 17.71
CA PRO A 458 1.58 13.13 18.55
C PRO A 458 2.40 12.04 17.84
N VAL A 459 3.11 11.24 18.62
CA VAL A 459 4.10 10.24 18.18
C VAL A 459 3.72 9.62 16.83
N ASP A 460 4.51 9.89 15.80
CA ASP A 460 4.34 9.33 14.46
C ASP A 460 5.03 7.97 14.43
N VAL A 461 4.35 6.93 14.92
CA VAL A 461 4.89 5.57 14.97
C VAL A 461 5.34 5.10 13.58
N VAL A 462 4.56 5.38 12.55
CA VAL A 462 4.90 5.02 11.15
C VAL A 462 6.10 5.83 10.67
N GLY A 463 6.15 7.13 10.95
CA GLY A 463 7.31 7.96 10.64
C GLY A 463 8.57 7.50 11.39
N ALA A 464 8.42 7.14 12.67
CA ALA A 464 9.52 6.61 13.46
C ALA A 464 10.06 5.28 12.91
N LEU A 465 9.15 4.37 12.48
CA LEU A 465 9.51 3.10 11.83
C LEU A 465 10.19 3.33 10.47
N LEU A 466 9.68 4.25 9.65
CA LEU A 466 10.30 4.62 8.37
C LEU A 466 11.68 5.27 8.54
N GLU A 467 11.88 6.02 9.64
CA GLU A 467 13.17 6.64 9.95
C GLU A 467 14.13 5.66 10.64
N LEU A 468 13.66 4.55 11.20
CA LEU A 468 14.49 3.59 11.92
C LEU A 468 15.66 3.07 11.07
N PRO A 469 15.47 2.60 9.80
CA PRO A 469 16.58 2.20 8.96
C PRO A 469 17.58 3.34 8.70
N ALA A 470 17.08 4.56 8.50
CA ALA A 470 17.92 5.72 8.31
C ALA A 470 18.67 6.15 9.59
N ARG A 471 18.05 5.99 10.77
CA ARG A 471 18.70 6.22 12.08
C ARG A 471 19.75 5.16 12.37
N LEU A 472 19.41 3.88 12.13
CA LEU A 472 20.36 2.78 12.24
C LEU A 472 21.51 2.94 11.24
N GLY A 473 21.20 3.32 9.98
CA GLY A 473 22.21 3.61 8.96
C GLY A 473 23.13 4.75 9.36
N ARG A 474 22.62 5.86 9.91
CA ARG A 474 23.47 6.94 10.46
C ARG A 474 24.31 6.49 11.67
N GLY A 475 23.74 5.66 12.54
CA GLY A 475 24.50 5.06 13.65
C GLY A 475 25.62 4.16 13.14
N LEU A 476 25.32 3.29 12.16
CA LEU A 476 26.30 2.47 11.46
C LEU A 476 27.35 3.33 10.72
N GLU A 477 26.94 4.40 10.06
CA GLU A 477 27.84 5.32 9.37
C GLU A 477 28.87 5.96 10.33
N VAL A 478 28.48 6.27 11.57
CA VAL A 478 29.40 6.75 12.60
C VAL A 478 30.42 5.68 12.98
N VAL A 479 29.98 4.42 13.12
CA VAL A 479 30.83 3.25 13.42
C VAL A 479 31.68 2.84 12.22
N LEU A 480 31.08 2.90 11.03
CA LEU A 480 31.71 2.49 9.76
C LEU A 480 32.37 3.64 9.02
N ARG A 481 32.42 4.88 9.59
CA ARG A 481 32.98 6.06 8.90
C ARG A 481 34.14 5.65 8.02
N PRO A 482 34.00 5.76 6.69
CA PRO A 482 35.01 5.27 5.76
C PRO A 482 36.21 6.19 5.71
N THR A 483 37.02 6.08 6.72
CA THR A 483 38.42 6.56 6.58
C THR A 483 39.27 5.57 5.78
N ALA A 484 38.73 4.36 5.53
CA ALA A 484 39.25 3.40 4.55
C ALA A 484 38.14 2.43 4.18
N SER A 485 37.84 2.28 2.90
CA SER A 485 36.90 1.27 2.31
C SER A 485 37.19 -0.16 2.81
N ASP A 486 38.43 -0.42 3.16
CA ASP A 486 38.94 -1.68 3.67
C ASP A 486 38.31 -2.11 5.01
N ARG A 487 37.95 -1.16 5.92
CA ARG A 487 37.32 -1.49 7.21
C ARG A 487 35.87 -1.96 7.00
N THR A 488 35.15 -1.33 6.09
CA THR A 488 33.77 -1.70 5.78
C THR A 488 33.72 -3.10 5.18
N VAL A 489 34.59 -3.40 4.22
CA VAL A 489 34.71 -4.74 3.64
C VAL A 489 35.13 -5.76 4.70
N GLY A 490 36.07 -5.42 5.57
CA GLY A 490 36.48 -6.30 6.66
C GLY A 490 35.39 -6.62 7.66
N ILE A 491 34.56 -5.63 8.03
CA ILE A 491 33.40 -5.84 8.92
C ILE A 491 32.32 -6.68 8.25
N LEU A 492 32.03 -6.45 6.97
CA LEU A 492 31.07 -7.26 6.21
C LEU A 492 31.52 -8.72 6.08
N LEU A 493 32.79 -8.96 5.77
CA LEU A 493 33.36 -10.30 5.69
C LEU A 493 33.37 -10.98 7.07
N LEU A 494 33.69 -10.25 8.15
CA LEU A 494 33.63 -10.79 9.50
C LEU A 494 32.20 -11.14 9.91
N ALA A 495 31.24 -10.26 9.63
CA ALA A 495 29.82 -10.51 9.91
C ALA A 495 29.29 -11.71 9.12
N ALA A 496 29.63 -11.81 7.84
CA ALA A 496 29.29 -12.96 7.00
C ALA A 496 29.93 -14.25 7.53
N GLY A 497 31.24 -14.20 7.89
CA GLY A 497 31.95 -15.35 8.48
C GLY A 497 31.36 -15.80 9.83
N LEU A 498 30.97 -14.87 10.69
CA LEU A 498 30.32 -15.19 11.97
C LEU A 498 28.90 -15.72 11.77
N ALA A 499 28.14 -15.17 10.84
CA ALA A 499 26.79 -15.65 10.50
C ALA A 499 26.82 -17.07 9.94
N THR A 500 27.85 -17.42 9.17
CA THR A 500 28.05 -18.77 8.64
C THR A 500 28.59 -19.75 9.68
N LEU A 501 29.37 -19.26 10.65
CA LEU A 501 29.95 -20.09 11.72
C LEU A 501 28.92 -20.41 12.83
N ALA A 502 27.96 -19.52 13.09
CA ALA A 502 27.02 -19.68 14.20
C ALA A 502 26.20 -20.98 14.14
N PRO A 503 25.64 -21.38 13.00
CA PRO A 503 24.93 -22.69 12.89
C PRO A 503 25.84 -23.90 13.11
N THR A 504 27.10 -23.82 12.69
CA THR A 504 28.05 -24.95 12.81
C THR A 504 28.57 -25.15 14.24
N LEU A 505 28.50 -24.12 15.09
CA LEU A 505 28.87 -24.20 16.50
C LEU A 505 27.74 -24.71 17.40
N THR A 506 26.48 -24.63 16.93
CA THR A 506 25.30 -25.07 17.67
C THR A 506 24.93 -26.53 17.39
N ASP A 507 25.34 -27.06 16.26
CA ASP A 507 25.07 -28.45 15.86
C ASP A 507 26.39 -29.24 15.86
N THR A 508 26.56 -30.08 16.87
CA THR A 508 27.73 -30.94 17.05
C THR A 508 27.72 -32.20 16.15
N ALA A 509 26.95 -32.17 15.05
CA ALA A 509 27.00 -33.24 14.05
C ALA A 509 28.43 -33.37 13.54
N ALA A 510 28.98 -34.56 13.68
CA ALA A 510 30.35 -34.87 13.27
C ALA A 510 30.59 -34.42 11.81
N LEU A 511 31.65 -33.68 11.60
CA LEU A 511 32.09 -33.30 10.25
C LEU A 511 32.21 -34.61 9.42
N PRO A 512 31.53 -34.69 8.25
CA PRO A 512 31.63 -35.88 7.43
C PRO A 512 33.06 -36.12 7.00
N GLY A 513 33.45 -37.38 6.87
CA GLY A 513 34.74 -37.72 6.28
C GLY A 513 34.84 -37.06 4.89
N ILE A 514 35.88 -36.26 4.68
CA ILE A 514 36.14 -35.65 3.37
C ILE A 514 36.64 -36.75 2.46
N GLU A 515 35.77 -37.29 1.62
CA GLU A 515 36.21 -38.16 0.52
C GLU A 515 36.73 -37.27 -0.61
N LEU A 516 38.03 -37.20 -0.71
CA LEU A 516 38.71 -36.49 -1.79
C LEU A 516 38.55 -37.33 -3.07
N GLY A 517 37.71 -36.85 -4.00
CA GLY A 517 37.47 -37.52 -5.28
C GLY A 517 38.77 -37.75 -6.07
N GLU A 518 38.88 -38.86 -6.75
CA GLU A 518 40.09 -39.29 -7.53
C GLU A 518 40.19 -38.60 -8.92
N ASP A 519 39.26 -37.70 -9.29
CA ASP A 519 39.22 -37.07 -10.63
C ASP A 519 40.30 -35.98 -10.78
N PRO A 520 41.31 -36.19 -11.65
CA PRO A 520 42.39 -35.22 -11.86
C PRO A 520 41.91 -33.86 -12.37
N ALA A 521 40.77 -33.82 -13.07
CA ALA A 521 40.21 -32.60 -13.62
C ALA A 521 39.61 -31.72 -12.51
N VAL A 522 39.03 -32.29 -11.46
CA VAL A 522 38.54 -31.59 -10.28
C VAL A 522 39.71 -30.94 -9.52
N TRP A 523 40.78 -31.68 -9.33
CA TRP A 523 42.02 -31.20 -8.72
C TRP A 523 42.65 -30.04 -9.52
N ALA A 524 42.69 -30.16 -10.85
CA ALA A 524 43.18 -29.07 -11.72
C ALA A 524 42.32 -27.81 -11.58
N ALA A 525 41.00 -27.94 -11.53
CA ALA A 525 40.10 -26.79 -11.30
C ALA A 525 40.32 -26.13 -9.92
N MET A 526 40.44 -26.95 -8.85
CA MET A 526 40.74 -26.47 -7.51
C MET A 526 42.09 -25.74 -7.43
N LEU A 527 43.13 -26.27 -8.07
CA LEU A 527 44.43 -25.60 -8.15
C LEU A 527 44.34 -24.29 -8.94
N ALA A 528 43.60 -24.23 -10.02
CA ALA A 528 43.36 -23.00 -10.78
C ALA A 528 42.62 -21.93 -9.95
N VAL A 529 41.60 -22.33 -9.18
CA VAL A 529 40.91 -21.47 -8.21
C VAL A 529 41.88 -20.89 -7.20
N LEU A 530 42.66 -21.75 -6.56
CA LEU A 530 43.66 -21.34 -5.54
C LEU A 530 44.73 -20.41 -6.13
N ALA A 531 45.30 -20.79 -7.26
CA ALA A 531 46.31 -19.99 -7.96
C ALA A 531 45.77 -18.63 -8.38
N GLY A 532 44.56 -18.60 -8.98
CA GLY A 532 43.90 -17.35 -9.38
C GLY A 532 43.63 -16.43 -8.18
N ALA A 533 43.15 -16.98 -7.05
CA ALA A 533 42.91 -16.23 -5.83
C ALA A 533 44.18 -15.65 -5.25
N VAL A 534 45.26 -16.43 -5.19
CA VAL A 534 46.59 -15.97 -4.74
C VAL A 534 47.14 -14.86 -5.64
N VAL A 535 47.08 -15.04 -6.95
CA VAL A 535 47.53 -14.03 -7.92
C VAL A 535 46.70 -12.75 -7.79
N ALA A 536 45.38 -12.84 -7.62
CA ALA A 536 44.52 -11.68 -7.43
C ALA A 536 44.90 -10.85 -6.20
N VAL A 537 45.33 -11.52 -5.11
CA VAL A 537 45.72 -10.86 -3.86
C VAL A 537 47.13 -10.27 -3.93
N VAL A 538 48.09 -10.97 -4.53
CA VAL A 538 49.54 -10.60 -4.55
C VAL A 538 49.82 -9.57 -5.67
N THR A 539 49.08 -9.57 -6.75
CA THR A 539 49.36 -8.70 -7.90
C THR A 539 49.03 -7.24 -7.60
N PRO A 540 50.01 -6.31 -7.79
CA PRO A 540 49.79 -4.89 -7.56
C PRO A 540 49.02 -4.20 -8.69
N GLN A 541 48.90 -4.87 -9.83
CA GLN A 541 48.22 -4.35 -11.03
C GLN A 541 46.74 -4.70 -11.01
N ARG A 542 45.87 -3.70 -10.91
CA ARG A 542 44.39 -3.86 -10.85
C ARG A 542 43.83 -4.69 -12.01
N PHE A 543 44.38 -4.48 -13.23
CA PHE A 543 43.94 -5.22 -14.42
C PHE A 543 44.22 -6.73 -14.29
N SER A 544 45.44 -7.09 -13.87
CA SER A 544 45.81 -8.48 -13.67
C SER A 544 45.04 -9.13 -12.51
N ALA A 545 44.73 -8.36 -11.45
CA ALA A 545 43.92 -8.85 -10.35
C ALA A 545 42.48 -9.21 -10.81
N VAL A 546 41.85 -8.35 -11.64
CA VAL A 546 40.51 -8.63 -12.19
C VAL A 546 40.54 -9.85 -13.11
N LEU A 547 41.55 -9.97 -13.99
CA LEU A 547 41.69 -11.16 -14.82
C LEU A 547 41.90 -12.43 -14.01
N SER A 548 42.64 -12.36 -12.90
CA SER A 548 42.86 -13.51 -12.01
C SER A 548 41.56 -13.94 -11.31
N VAL A 549 40.68 -13.00 -10.94
CA VAL A 549 39.33 -13.31 -10.43
C VAL A 549 38.51 -14.00 -11.51
N GLY A 550 38.58 -13.53 -12.76
CA GLY A 550 37.94 -14.21 -13.89
C GLY A 550 38.42 -15.64 -14.11
N VAL A 551 39.73 -15.91 -13.92
CA VAL A 551 40.26 -17.29 -13.97
C VAL A 551 39.63 -18.16 -12.87
N VAL A 552 39.44 -17.62 -11.67
CA VAL A 552 38.74 -18.32 -10.57
C VAL A 552 37.31 -18.69 -10.99
N GLY A 553 36.56 -17.73 -11.54
CA GLY A 553 35.16 -17.95 -11.98
C GLY A 553 35.06 -18.99 -13.08
N PHE A 554 35.93 -18.93 -14.12
CA PHE A 554 35.94 -19.93 -15.19
C PHE A 554 36.44 -21.31 -14.75
N ALA A 555 37.35 -21.39 -13.77
CA ALA A 555 37.74 -22.66 -13.18
C ALA A 555 36.56 -23.34 -12.43
N MET A 556 35.70 -22.53 -11.76
CA MET A 556 34.45 -23.01 -11.16
C MET A 556 33.47 -23.53 -12.21
N VAL A 557 33.39 -22.90 -13.41
CA VAL A 557 32.60 -23.44 -14.54
C VAL A 557 33.06 -24.83 -14.91
N GLY A 558 34.38 -25.04 -15.05
CA GLY A 558 34.96 -26.36 -15.34
C GLY A 558 34.62 -27.41 -14.26
N TRP A 559 34.64 -26.99 -13.01
CA TRP A 559 34.22 -27.86 -11.89
C TRP A 559 32.74 -28.23 -11.99
N PHE A 560 31.84 -27.26 -12.18
CA PHE A 560 30.41 -27.50 -12.31
C PHE A 560 30.06 -28.48 -13.45
N VAL A 561 30.76 -28.36 -14.59
CA VAL A 561 30.61 -29.31 -15.71
C VAL A 561 30.98 -30.71 -15.28
N ARG A 562 32.08 -30.86 -14.53
CA ARG A 562 32.58 -32.18 -14.12
C ARG A 562 31.71 -32.89 -13.11
N ILE A 563 31.10 -32.12 -12.17
CA ILE A 563 30.16 -32.69 -11.18
C ILE A 563 28.74 -32.92 -11.73
N GLY A 564 28.53 -32.69 -13.03
CA GLY A 564 27.21 -32.90 -13.68
C GLY A 564 26.18 -31.80 -13.40
N ALA A 565 26.63 -30.56 -13.15
CA ALA A 565 25.77 -29.39 -12.92
C ALA A 565 25.87 -28.38 -14.07
N PRO A 566 25.39 -28.71 -15.29
CA PRO A 566 25.57 -27.83 -16.49
C PRO A 566 24.87 -26.51 -16.37
N ASP A 567 23.76 -26.42 -15.63
CA ASP A 567 23.03 -25.16 -15.45
C ASP A 567 23.82 -24.18 -14.59
N LEU A 568 24.44 -24.66 -13.51
CA LEU A 568 25.33 -23.84 -12.69
C LEU A 568 26.56 -23.40 -13.49
N ALA A 569 27.08 -24.30 -14.33
CA ALA A 569 28.21 -23.97 -15.21
C ALA A 569 27.86 -22.84 -16.21
N LEU A 570 26.70 -22.94 -16.86
CA LEU A 570 26.24 -21.93 -17.82
C LEU A 570 25.98 -20.59 -17.13
N THR A 571 25.29 -20.60 -16.01
CA THR A 571 24.99 -19.40 -15.22
C THR A 571 26.26 -18.71 -14.74
N GLN A 572 27.21 -19.49 -14.18
CA GLN A 572 28.50 -18.98 -13.75
C GLN A 572 29.30 -18.39 -14.90
N ALA A 573 29.33 -19.02 -16.07
CA ALA A 573 30.03 -18.52 -17.24
C ALA A 573 29.47 -17.18 -17.72
N LEU A 574 28.14 -17.03 -17.76
CA LEU A 574 27.46 -15.81 -18.15
C LEU A 574 27.71 -14.67 -17.16
N VAL A 575 27.53 -14.93 -15.87
CA VAL A 575 27.74 -13.95 -14.80
C VAL A 575 29.20 -13.52 -14.78
N GLU A 576 30.15 -14.43 -14.81
CA GLU A 576 31.58 -14.15 -14.80
C GLU A 576 31.98 -13.28 -16.00
N THR A 577 31.49 -13.60 -17.19
CA THR A 577 31.75 -12.80 -18.38
C THR A 577 31.27 -11.35 -18.22
N VAL A 578 30.05 -11.16 -17.75
CA VAL A 578 29.48 -9.83 -17.52
C VAL A 578 30.23 -9.07 -16.44
N VAL A 579 30.57 -9.72 -15.32
CA VAL A 579 31.29 -9.10 -14.18
C VAL A 579 32.68 -8.69 -14.59
N VAL A 580 33.45 -9.57 -15.25
CA VAL A 580 34.80 -9.26 -15.74
C VAL A 580 34.77 -8.09 -16.73
N LEU A 581 33.85 -8.10 -17.69
CA LEU A 581 33.70 -7.00 -18.64
C LEU A 581 33.32 -5.69 -17.96
N ALA A 582 32.40 -5.72 -16.98
CA ALA A 582 31.99 -4.55 -16.22
C ALA A 582 33.17 -3.96 -15.43
N PHE A 583 33.97 -4.80 -14.75
CA PHE A 583 35.17 -4.35 -14.04
C PHE A 583 36.23 -3.79 -14.97
N LEU A 584 36.49 -4.42 -16.12
CA LEU A 584 37.45 -3.91 -17.11
C LEU A 584 37.01 -2.56 -17.67
N LEU A 585 35.71 -2.36 -17.94
CA LEU A 585 35.17 -1.08 -18.36
C LEU A 585 35.27 -0.01 -17.27
N ALA A 586 35.01 -0.36 -16.02
CA ALA A 586 35.14 0.53 -14.88
C ALA A 586 36.61 0.95 -14.67
N LEU A 587 37.54 0.03 -14.79
CA LEU A 587 38.99 0.30 -14.66
C LEU A 587 39.53 1.27 -15.75
N ARG A 588 38.93 1.32 -16.94
CA ARG A 588 39.29 2.31 -17.96
C ARG A 588 39.08 3.75 -17.52
N ARG A 589 38.18 4.00 -16.58
CA ARG A 589 37.85 5.33 -16.03
C ARG A 589 38.55 5.60 -14.70
N ALA A 590 39.22 4.61 -14.10
CA ALA A 590 39.89 4.76 -12.83
C ALA A 590 41.29 5.40 -13.03
N PRO A 591 41.72 6.32 -12.15
CA PRO A 591 43.04 6.94 -12.24
C PRO A 591 44.18 5.89 -12.12
N ALA A 592 45.20 6.03 -12.98
CA ALA A 592 46.26 5.03 -13.17
C ALA A 592 47.19 4.86 -11.94
N THR A 593 47.18 5.80 -11.00
CA THR A 593 48.11 5.78 -9.86
C THR A 593 47.36 5.50 -8.54
N PRO A 594 47.76 4.47 -7.77
CA PRO A 594 47.27 4.30 -6.40
C PRO A 594 47.80 5.47 -5.54
N SER A 595 46.87 6.06 -4.76
CA SER A 595 47.25 7.11 -3.81
C SER A 595 48.35 6.58 -2.88
N ARG A 596 49.45 7.32 -2.76
CA ARG A 596 50.65 7.00 -1.97
C ARG A 596 50.42 6.96 -0.44
N ARG A 597 49.17 7.11 0.01
CA ARG A 597 48.81 7.25 1.44
C ARG A 597 48.72 5.94 2.23
N ASP A 598 48.74 4.77 1.59
CA ASP A 598 48.46 3.49 2.27
C ASP A 598 49.69 2.65 2.68
N ARG A 599 50.91 3.17 2.59
CA ARG A 599 52.14 2.41 2.94
C ARG A 599 52.47 2.33 4.44
N GLY A 600 51.62 2.80 5.34
CA GLY A 600 52.03 3.03 6.73
C GLY A 600 51.34 2.20 7.82
N ARG A 601 50.82 0.97 7.55
CA ARG A 601 50.21 0.20 8.67
C ARG A 601 50.36 -1.33 8.51
N THR A 602 51.47 -1.84 9.01
CA THR A 602 51.72 -3.31 9.19
C THR A 602 50.69 -3.99 10.09
N VAL A 603 50.15 -3.31 11.11
CA VAL A 603 49.07 -3.82 12.00
C VAL A 603 47.75 -4.05 11.25
N GLY A 604 47.50 -3.34 10.16
CA GLY A 604 46.30 -3.55 9.33
C GLY A 604 46.36 -4.83 8.48
N LEU A 605 47.53 -5.28 8.08
CA LEU A 605 47.67 -6.45 7.19
C LEU A 605 47.39 -7.78 7.93
N THR A 606 47.87 -7.91 9.17
CA THR A 606 47.63 -9.11 9.99
C THR A 606 46.17 -9.27 10.37
N LEU A 607 45.50 -8.18 10.75
CA LEU A 607 44.03 -8.22 11.05
C LEU A 607 43.20 -8.54 9.81
N ARG A 608 43.55 -7.96 8.67
CA ARG A 608 42.86 -8.26 7.38
C ARG A 608 43.08 -9.72 6.96
N GLY A 609 44.28 -10.23 7.12
CA GLY A 609 44.58 -11.63 6.85
C GLY A 609 43.81 -12.56 7.79
N ALA A 610 43.73 -12.24 9.08
CA ALA A 610 42.99 -13.03 10.06
C ALA A 610 41.46 -13.05 9.74
N VAL A 611 40.90 -11.89 9.39
CA VAL A 611 39.48 -11.80 8.98
C VAL A 611 39.20 -12.60 7.70
N ALA A 612 40.06 -12.49 6.69
CA ALA A 612 39.92 -13.25 5.44
C ALA A 612 40.01 -14.78 5.66
N VAL A 613 40.95 -15.22 6.48
CA VAL A 613 41.10 -16.65 6.85
C VAL A 613 39.88 -17.14 7.64
N ALA A 614 39.45 -16.37 8.65
CA ALA A 614 38.29 -16.74 9.46
C ALA A 614 36.98 -16.84 8.61
N SER A 615 36.78 -15.87 7.70
CA SER A 615 35.65 -15.87 6.78
C SER A 615 35.68 -17.05 5.78
N GLY A 616 36.88 -17.35 5.26
CA GLY A 616 37.09 -18.51 4.37
C GLY A 616 36.85 -19.84 5.06
N LEU A 617 37.37 -20.02 6.28
CA LEU A 617 37.12 -21.22 7.07
C LEU A 617 35.67 -21.35 7.49
N GLY A 618 34.98 -20.26 7.83
CA GLY A 618 33.54 -20.23 8.13
C GLY A 618 32.71 -20.67 6.93
N ALA A 619 32.99 -20.15 5.74
CA ALA A 619 32.31 -20.55 4.51
C ALA A 619 32.57 -22.01 4.15
N ALA A 620 33.78 -22.50 4.32
CA ALA A 620 34.14 -23.91 4.10
C ALA A 620 33.42 -24.82 5.09
N ALA A 621 33.39 -24.47 6.39
CA ALA A 621 32.70 -25.23 7.42
C ALA A 621 31.19 -25.30 7.17
N LEU A 622 30.57 -24.18 6.78
CA LEU A 622 29.15 -24.15 6.40
C LEU A 622 28.86 -25.04 5.19
N SER A 623 29.69 -24.95 4.15
CA SER A 623 29.55 -25.80 2.95
C SER A 623 29.64 -27.29 3.27
N LEU A 624 30.57 -27.67 4.15
CA LEU A 624 30.70 -29.04 4.65
C LEU A 624 29.49 -29.47 5.48
N ALA A 625 29.01 -28.62 6.40
CA ALA A 625 27.86 -28.89 7.24
C ALA A 625 26.56 -29.04 6.40
N VAL A 626 26.38 -28.21 5.39
CA VAL A 626 25.24 -28.30 4.48
C VAL A 626 25.32 -29.55 3.61
N SER A 627 26.51 -29.91 3.11
CA SER A 627 26.68 -31.13 2.28
C SER A 627 26.52 -32.44 3.07
N SER A 628 26.87 -32.45 4.36
CA SER A 628 26.71 -33.61 5.22
C SER A 628 25.29 -33.98 5.61
N GLY A 629 24.40 -32.93 5.62
CA GLY A 629 22.99 -33.10 5.96
C GLY A 629 22.09 -33.53 4.79
N GLN A 630 22.61 -33.62 3.56
CA GLN A 630 21.81 -33.87 2.37
C GLN A 630 21.40 -35.34 2.24
N ARG A 631 20.40 -35.74 3.01
CA ARG A 631 19.47 -36.79 2.54
C ARG A 631 18.49 -36.17 1.58
N ILE A 632 18.30 -36.81 0.40
CA ILE A 632 17.23 -36.36 -0.52
C ILE A 632 15.94 -36.38 0.29
N SER A 633 15.33 -35.22 0.48
CA SER A 633 14.06 -35.10 1.21
C SER A 633 12.96 -35.88 0.44
N ASP A 634 11.92 -36.33 1.13
CA ASP A 634 10.76 -36.96 0.47
C ASP A 634 10.13 -36.05 -0.59
N VAL A 635 10.24 -34.75 -0.42
CA VAL A 635 9.81 -33.76 -1.42
C VAL A 635 10.74 -33.76 -2.62
N GLY A 636 12.07 -33.80 -2.41
CA GLY A 636 13.06 -33.86 -3.48
C GLY A 636 12.90 -35.12 -4.31
N GLN A 637 12.67 -36.29 -3.65
CA GLN A 637 12.40 -37.58 -4.32
C GLN A 637 11.13 -37.48 -5.20
N ARG A 638 10.03 -36.95 -4.66
CA ARG A 638 8.77 -36.79 -5.41
C ARG A 638 8.91 -35.85 -6.60
N VAL A 639 9.69 -34.78 -6.48
CA VAL A 639 9.96 -33.87 -7.59
C VAL A 639 10.82 -34.55 -8.66
N ALA A 640 11.83 -35.35 -8.26
CA ALA A 640 12.66 -36.10 -9.18
C ALA A 640 11.84 -37.12 -9.97
N ASP A 641 10.95 -37.86 -9.29
CA ASP A 641 10.10 -38.90 -9.89
C ASP A 641 9.08 -38.31 -10.89
N ARG A 642 8.67 -37.05 -10.70
CA ARG A 642 7.70 -36.34 -11.54
C ARG A 642 8.34 -35.44 -12.63
N ALA A 643 9.62 -35.17 -12.56
CA ALA A 643 10.28 -34.27 -13.49
C ALA A 643 10.14 -34.69 -14.96
N VAL A 644 10.29 -35.98 -15.26
CA VAL A 644 10.15 -36.51 -16.63
C VAL A 644 8.68 -36.69 -17.03
N PRO A 645 7.83 -37.38 -16.24
CA PRO A 645 6.45 -37.64 -16.66
C PRO A 645 5.57 -36.38 -16.71
N ASP A 646 5.73 -35.47 -15.76
CA ASP A 646 4.87 -34.27 -15.63
C ASP A 646 5.51 -33.02 -16.28
N GLY A 647 6.82 -32.84 -16.14
CA GLY A 647 7.54 -31.66 -16.65
C GLY A 647 8.27 -31.90 -17.98
N GLY A 648 8.27 -33.12 -18.54
CA GLY A 648 8.84 -33.45 -19.86
C GLY A 648 10.36 -33.28 -19.98
N GLY A 649 11.07 -32.94 -18.89
CA GLY A 649 12.49 -32.64 -18.88
C GLY A 649 13.32 -33.56 -18.00
N ARG A 650 14.51 -33.99 -18.49
CA ARG A 650 15.44 -34.80 -17.68
C ARG A 650 16.25 -33.99 -16.67
N ASN A 651 16.30 -32.68 -16.83
CA ASN A 651 16.97 -31.79 -15.90
C ASN A 651 15.97 -31.32 -14.85
N ILE A 652 16.04 -31.90 -13.65
CA ILE A 652 15.12 -31.64 -12.54
C ILE A 652 15.12 -30.15 -12.15
N VAL A 653 16.30 -29.50 -12.12
CA VAL A 653 16.43 -28.09 -11.74
C VAL A 653 15.69 -27.21 -12.74
N ASN A 654 15.88 -27.45 -14.05
CA ASN A 654 15.16 -26.69 -15.07
C ASN A 654 13.66 -26.89 -15.00
N VAL A 655 13.18 -28.12 -14.81
CA VAL A 655 11.76 -28.42 -14.65
C VAL A 655 11.19 -27.67 -13.43
N VAL A 656 11.90 -27.67 -12.31
CA VAL A 656 11.47 -26.91 -11.13
C VAL A 656 11.39 -25.42 -11.42
N LEU A 657 12.40 -24.84 -12.05
CA LEU A 657 12.49 -23.38 -12.31
C LEU A 657 11.54 -22.90 -13.41
N THR A 658 11.24 -23.73 -14.41
CA THR A 658 10.43 -23.30 -15.56
C THR A 658 8.96 -23.71 -15.47
N ASP A 659 8.65 -24.79 -14.76
CA ASP A 659 7.32 -25.37 -14.70
C ASP A 659 6.73 -25.31 -13.28
N VAL A 660 7.41 -25.85 -12.29
CA VAL A 660 6.91 -25.92 -10.91
C VAL A 660 6.97 -24.59 -10.19
N ARG A 661 8.04 -23.81 -10.39
CA ARG A 661 8.32 -22.51 -9.73
C ARG A 661 8.56 -21.36 -10.73
N ALA A 662 7.89 -21.40 -11.87
CA ALA A 662 8.06 -20.40 -12.94
C ALA A 662 7.86 -18.97 -12.46
N LEU A 663 6.98 -18.72 -11.49
CA LEU A 663 6.75 -17.39 -10.91
C LEU A 663 7.96 -16.84 -10.15
N ASP A 664 8.74 -17.69 -9.50
CA ASP A 664 9.97 -17.26 -8.81
C ASP A 664 10.98 -16.75 -9.84
N THR A 665 11.18 -17.52 -10.92
CA THR A 665 12.08 -17.17 -12.03
C THR A 665 11.63 -15.87 -12.72
N LEU A 666 10.32 -15.70 -12.92
CA LEU A 666 9.77 -14.45 -13.46
C LEU A 666 10.03 -13.26 -12.52
N GLY A 667 9.91 -13.49 -11.22
CA GLY A 667 10.25 -12.50 -10.19
C GLY A 667 11.71 -12.09 -10.23
N GLU A 668 12.62 -13.06 -10.33
CA GLU A 668 14.07 -12.83 -10.43
C GLU A 668 14.43 -12.04 -11.71
N ILE A 669 13.89 -12.43 -12.85
CA ILE A 669 14.09 -11.73 -14.13
C ILE A 669 13.57 -10.28 -14.02
N THR A 670 12.44 -10.07 -13.37
CA THR A 670 11.87 -8.74 -13.15
C THR A 670 12.79 -7.88 -12.29
N VAL A 671 13.34 -8.43 -11.20
CA VAL A 671 14.32 -7.73 -10.33
C VAL A 671 15.57 -7.35 -11.12
N VAL A 672 16.12 -8.28 -11.90
CA VAL A 672 17.29 -8.01 -12.77
C VAL A 672 16.97 -6.92 -13.80
N GLY A 673 15.78 -6.97 -14.42
CA GLY A 673 15.32 -5.96 -15.36
C GLY A 673 15.21 -4.57 -14.73
N VAL A 674 14.65 -4.48 -13.51
CA VAL A 674 14.56 -3.23 -12.74
C VAL A 674 15.95 -2.71 -12.36
N ALA A 675 16.85 -3.59 -11.93
CA ALA A 675 18.23 -3.24 -11.61
C ALA A 675 18.97 -2.72 -12.85
N ALA A 676 18.81 -3.38 -14.00
CA ALA A 676 19.40 -2.94 -15.28
C ALA A 676 18.89 -1.56 -15.71
N LEU A 677 17.58 -1.28 -15.58
CA LEU A 677 16.99 0.03 -15.81
C LEU A 677 17.54 1.09 -14.86
N GLY A 678 17.76 0.72 -13.58
CA GLY A 678 18.40 1.59 -12.59
C GLY A 678 19.83 1.95 -12.97
N VAL A 679 20.62 0.98 -13.40
CA VAL A 679 22.00 1.18 -13.88
C VAL A 679 22.03 2.04 -15.14
N LEU A 680 21.16 1.76 -16.12
CA LEU A 680 21.03 2.58 -17.34
C LEU A 680 20.70 4.04 -16.98
N ARG A 681 19.84 4.27 -16.02
CA ARG A 681 19.51 5.62 -15.52
C ARG A 681 20.71 6.33 -14.90
N LEU A 682 21.53 5.62 -14.14
CA LEU A 682 22.76 6.16 -13.54
C LEU A 682 23.87 6.45 -14.58
N LEU A 683 23.90 5.67 -15.66
CA LEU A 683 24.89 5.83 -16.74
C LEU A 683 24.49 6.89 -17.77
N THR A 684 23.22 7.30 -17.82
CA THR A 684 22.75 8.34 -18.74
C THR A 684 23.15 9.72 -18.17
N PRO A 685 23.94 10.53 -18.88
CA PRO A 685 24.31 11.86 -18.38
C PRO A 685 23.07 12.75 -18.21
N ASP A 686 23.04 13.58 -17.16
CA ASP A 686 21.96 14.51 -16.81
C ASP A 686 21.59 15.57 -17.87
N ARG A 687 22.16 15.50 -19.07
CA ARG A 687 21.89 16.46 -20.17
C ARG A 687 20.45 16.46 -20.70
N LEU A 688 19.63 15.47 -20.34
CA LEU A 688 18.20 15.42 -20.70
C LEU A 688 17.27 15.94 -19.60
N LEU A 689 17.78 16.37 -18.45
CA LEU A 689 16.99 16.82 -17.28
C LEU A 689 17.28 18.26 -16.84
N THR A 690 18.10 19.02 -17.54
CA THR A 690 18.16 20.46 -17.34
C THR A 690 16.92 21.06 -18.00
N PRO A 691 15.97 21.65 -17.25
CA PRO A 691 14.98 22.51 -17.86
C PRO A 691 15.72 23.65 -18.55
N ASP A 692 15.38 23.86 -19.81
CA ASP A 692 15.86 25.00 -20.59
C ASP A 692 15.52 26.28 -19.81
N ARG A 693 16.54 26.89 -19.18
CA ARG A 693 16.40 28.16 -18.43
C ARG A 693 16.07 29.36 -19.32
N SER A 694 15.84 29.11 -20.62
CA SER A 694 15.51 30.15 -21.61
C SER A 694 14.03 30.56 -21.61
N LEU A 695 13.17 29.98 -20.77
CA LEU A 695 11.73 30.31 -20.69
C LEU A 695 11.30 31.07 -19.43
N GLU A 696 12.23 31.53 -18.58
CA GLU A 696 11.90 32.36 -17.40
C GLU A 696 12.00 33.88 -17.65
N VAL A 697 12.17 34.31 -18.89
CA VAL A 697 12.12 35.76 -19.24
C VAL A 697 11.20 35.96 -20.44
N ARG A 698 9.87 35.97 -20.15
CA ARG A 698 8.90 36.85 -20.84
C ARG A 698 7.53 36.76 -20.14
#